data_b710dcd75e495b85a1198441d486326a
#
_entry.id   b710dcd75e495b85a1198441d486326a
#
_cell.length_a   1.000
_cell.length_b   1.000
_cell.length_c   1.000
_cell.angle_alpha   90.00
_cell.angle_beta   90.00
_cell.angle_gamma   90.00
#
_symmetry.space_group_name_H-M   'P 1'
#
loop_
_entity.id
_entity.type
_entity.pdbx_description
1 polymer ?
#
loop_
_entity_poly.entity_id
_entity_poly.type
_entity_poly.pdbx_seq_one_letter_code
_entity_poly.pdbx_strand_id
1 'polypeptide(L)'
;MADDKDMNDDLFGADEDQGLDAQNDMDEEYEDDEVEEDSDEFDPETGENLITGETSHIISDEAGTRLDLSDIHGGTLKPTDLSSEMKTSFLEYSMSVIVARALPDVRDGLKPVHRRILYAMSEAGITPNRPHKKSAWAVGEVMGKYHPHGDSAIYDSMVRMSQDFSMRLPLIDGHGNFGSIDGDPPAAMRYTEARLTRSAMEMLAELNKNTVDLQSNYDESLTEPAVLPARFPNLLVNGSSGIAVGMATNIPPHNLGEVTNAVCMMIENPDVTTEELMTVLPGPDFPTGGIIMGTQGIKDAYETGRGSITVRAKVHVEQVKSGRQRLVVTEIPYQVNKGLLQEKIAQAVNEKKIEGISDMRDESNRKGMRIVLDLKRDAVPQVVLNNLYKKTQLQSNFGIIDLALVDGVPRTLSLREILRHYIDHQIDVVRRRTEFDLDKAQKRVHILEGLLTAVDNIDEIVHIIRSSQDDAEAKKRMNERFGLDEIQGEAILQMRLRRLTGLARQDLVDEISQLRLDIAYYEDLLAHEEKILAVIADELREISNRYADKRRTQISDQDIQNLDVEDLIAEEDMVVTVTHAGYVKRVPVEIYRSQKRGGKGVQGVSLKENDFVENLFVASTHDYVLFFTNLGKVYRLKVHELPVGSRTTKGSAIINVIETLAEGEKVKAVITTRDFPEDNYLMFATKQGMVKKTAMSEYDRTRKDGLIAINLKDGDELVNVRRVHPGDKVVLCSSDGKAILFDEAEARSMGRGTSGVRGITLKGNATMLGMEITNGNGDLFVITEKGYGKRTAISEYPVHKRGGQGVFTITMTEKKGNLVACRVVGPQHEIMIMSEEGVVIRVKAGDISKLGRSTQGVKVMNLSGTDVVSAVARMVANKKKAPKHAENQGMLDLMAAGARDADEAESVDLGDEEEVLDDSLLDDDE
;
A
#
# COMPACT_ATOMS: atom_id res chain seq x y z
N MET A 1 -15.95 -27.05 54.85
CA MET A 1 -15.71 -26.22 56.06
C MET A 1 -15.29 -24.90 55.43
N ALA A 2 -16.26 -24.13 55.19
CA ALA A 2 -16.85 -23.07 56.05
C ALA A 2 -15.97 -21.84 55.95
N ASP A 3 -16.45 -20.87 55.14
CA ASP A 3 -17.10 -19.61 55.56
C ASP A 3 -16.04 -18.58 56.01
N ASP A 4 -16.03 -17.40 55.62
CA ASP A 4 -17.03 -16.34 55.41
C ASP A 4 -16.34 -15.12 54.74
N LYS A 5 -16.98 -14.54 53.75
CA LYS A 5 -17.70 -13.27 53.73
C LYS A 5 -16.94 -11.95 53.86
N ASP A 6 -17.16 -11.19 52.81
CA ASP A 6 -17.59 -9.78 52.74
C ASP A 6 -16.66 -8.62 53.12
N MET A 7 -16.47 -7.77 52.24
CA MET A 7 -16.90 -6.36 52.20
C MET A 7 -15.93 -5.42 51.43
N ASN A 8 -16.55 -4.83 50.48
CA ASN A 8 -16.60 -3.40 50.07
C ASN A 8 -15.37 -2.80 49.38
N ASP A 9 -15.65 -2.40 48.31
CA ASP A 9 -16.40 -1.29 47.63
C ASP A 9 -15.46 -0.21 47.11
N ASP A 10 -15.70 0.02 45.84
CA ASP A 10 -15.73 1.32 45.14
C ASP A 10 -14.42 2.09 44.90
N LEU A 11 -14.39 2.43 43.69
CA LEU A 11 -13.72 3.57 42.98
C LEU A 11 -12.54 3.17 42.11
N PHE A 12 -12.87 2.94 40.84
CA PHE A 12 -12.36 3.73 39.67
C PHE A 12 -13.06 3.26 38.42
N GLY A 13 -13.86 4.18 37.89
CA GLY A 13 -14.57 4.05 36.62
C GLY A 13 -13.62 3.94 35.43
N ALA A 14 -14.01 3.06 34.55
CA ALA A 14 -13.41 2.96 33.21
C ALA A 14 -13.91 4.13 32.35
N ASP A 15 -12.99 4.92 31.85
CA ASP A 15 -13.26 5.82 30.73
C ASP A 15 -12.97 5.06 29.43
N GLU A 16 -14.01 4.86 28.65
CA GLU A 16 -13.99 4.28 27.32
C GLU A 16 -13.32 5.24 26.34
N ASP A 17 -12.30 4.73 25.68
CA ASP A 17 -11.58 5.35 24.59
C ASP A 17 -12.48 5.35 23.34
N GLN A 18 -13.10 6.48 23.01
CA GLN A 18 -13.77 6.69 21.74
C GLN A 18 -12.78 7.19 20.70
N GLY A 19 -12.35 6.27 19.84
CA GLY A 19 -11.62 6.58 18.61
C GLY A 19 -12.45 7.45 17.67
N LEU A 20 -11.93 8.62 17.36
CA LEU A 20 -12.45 9.54 16.36
C LEU A 20 -12.03 9.07 14.95
N ASP A 21 -12.94 8.40 14.25
CA ASP A 21 -12.94 8.33 12.79
C ASP A 21 -13.49 9.67 12.24
N ALA A 22 -12.58 10.47 11.72
CA ALA A 22 -12.93 11.68 10.99
C ALA A 22 -12.70 11.43 9.48
N GLN A 23 -13.74 11.04 8.78
CA GLN A 23 -13.82 11.22 7.33
C GLN A 23 -15.25 11.47 6.88
N ASN A 24 -15.37 12.64 6.22
CA ASN A 24 -16.44 13.05 5.30
C ASN A 24 -17.84 13.28 5.90
N ASP A 25 -18.17 14.56 5.98
CA ASP A 25 -19.30 15.16 5.25
C ASP A 25 -19.36 16.65 5.67
N MET A 26 -18.97 17.52 4.79
CA MET A 26 -19.27 18.95 4.89
C MET A 26 -19.84 19.38 3.54
N ASP A 27 -21.14 19.27 3.44
CA ASP A 27 -22.02 20.06 2.61
C ASP A 27 -23.37 20.13 3.34
N GLU A 28 -23.49 21.05 4.28
CA GLU A 28 -24.77 21.54 4.77
C GLU A 28 -24.77 23.07 4.62
N GLU A 29 -25.73 23.52 3.83
CA GLU A 29 -26.10 24.89 3.58
C GLU A 29 -26.38 25.64 4.90
N TYR A 30 -25.65 26.72 5.14
CA TYR A 30 -26.02 27.68 6.16
C TYR A 30 -27.20 28.53 5.63
N GLU A 31 -28.36 28.30 6.15
CA GLU A 31 -29.44 29.31 6.11
C GLU A 31 -29.04 30.49 7.02
N ASP A 32 -29.00 31.68 6.45
CA ASP A 32 -28.83 32.95 7.17
C ASP A 32 -30.08 33.20 8.01
N ASP A 33 -30.02 32.85 9.28
CA ASP A 33 -30.93 33.42 10.26
C ASP A 33 -30.42 34.82 10.62
N GLU A 34 -31.16 35.83 10.14
CA GLU A 34 -31.02 37.22 10.58
C GLU A 34 -31.27 37.30 12.09
N VAL A 35 -30.19 37.37 12.87
CA VAL A 35 -30.26 37.74 14.28
C VAL A 35 -30.47 39.25 14.31
N GLU A 36 -31.64 39.69 14.78
CA GLU A 36 -31.89 41.08 15.10
C GLU A 36 -30.81 41.61 16.05
N GLU A 37 -30.07 42.64 15.62
CA GLU A 37 -29.11 43.38 16.42
C GLU A 37 -29.87 44.07 17.56
N ASP A 38 -29.89 43.47 18.76
CA ASP A 38 -30.17 44.23 19.97
C ASP A 38 -28.95 45.14 20.21
N SER A 39 -29.16 46.43 20.02
CA SER A 39 -28.18 47.49 20.20
C SER A 39 -27.56 47.41 21.58
N ASP A 40 -26.23 47.27 21.64
CA ASP A 40 -25.40 47.26 22.83
C ASP A 40 -25.70 48.50 23.70
N GLU A 41 -26.30 48.28 24.87
CA GLU A 41 -26.53 49.32 25.89
C GLU A 41 -25.25 49.76 26.63
N PHE A 42 -24.05 49.21 26.29
CA PHE A 42 -22.79 49.51 26.95
C PHE A 42 -21.71 50.02 25.98
N ASP A 43 -20.89 50.96 26.44
CA ASP A 43 -19.71 51.42 25.71
C ASP A 43 -18.62 50.33 25.76
N PRO A 44 -18.13 49.85 24.61
CA PRO A 44 -17.13 48.76 24.53
C PRO A 44 -15.75 49.15 25.06
N GLU A 45 -15.42 50.42 25.23
CA GLU A 45 -14.10 50.88 25.76
C GLU A 45 -14.11 51.12 27.28
N THR A 46 -15.24 51.49 27.84
CA THR A 46 -15.33 51.88 29.27
C THR A 46 -16.16 50.96 30.14
N GLY A 47 -16.99 50.10 29.53
CA GLY A 47 -17.92 49.22 30.23
C GLY A 47 -19.07 50.00 30.92
N GLU A 48 -19.27 51.26 30.56
CA GLU A 48 -20.29 52.15 31.13
C GLU A 48 -21.62 51.96 30.39
N ASN A 49 -22.70 51.81 31.13
CA ASN A 49 -24.03 51.73 30.52
C ASN A 49 -24.40 53.07 29.87
N LEU A 50 -24.59 53.06 28.56
CA LEU A 50 -24.85 54.25 27.76
C LEU A 50 -26.16 54.96 28.14
N ILE A 51 -27.08 54.33 28.90
CA ILE A 51 -28.34 54.88 29.35
C ILE A 51 -28.26 55.37 30.80
N THR A 52 -27.54 54.60 31.67
CA THR A 52 -27.53 54.93 33.13
C THR A 52 -26.23 55.51 33.63
N GLY A 53 -25.11 55.37 32.88
CA GLY A 53 -23.78 55.87 33.28
C GLY A 53 -23.15 55.02 34.39
N GLU A 54 -23.66 53.83 34.71
CA GLU A 54 -23.13 52.93 35.74
C GLU A 54 -22.21 51.89 35.14
N THR A 55 -21.00 51.71 35.71
CA THR A 55 -20.06 50.67 35.32
C THR A 55 -20.54 49.32 35.87
N SER A 56 -20.76 48.33 34.99
CA SER A 56 -21.15 47.00 35.45
C SER A 56 -19.94 46.24 36.01
N HIS A 57 -19.97 45.91 37.30
CA HIS A 57 -19.00 45.02 37.97
C HIS A 57 -19.44 43.55 37.96
N ILE A 58 -20.52 43.20 37.20
CA ILE A 58 -21.10 41.88 37.18
C ILE A 58 -20.85 41.23 35.83
N ILE A 59 -20.12 40.12 35.80
CA ILE A 59 -19.93 39.26 34.61
C ILE A 59 -20.82 38.03 34.76
N SER A 60 -21.60 37.70 33.75
CA SER A 60 -22.40 36.47 33.70
C SER A 60 -21.77 35.46 32.77
N ASP A 61 -21.69 34.18 33.21
CA ASP A 61 -21.33 33.05 32.35
C ASP A 61 -22.52 32.56 31.52
N GLU A 62 -22.26 31.67 30.56
CA GLU A 62 -23.31 31.06 29.72
C GLU A 62 -24.41 30.31 30.50
N ALA A 63 -24.15 29.97 31.77
CA ALA A 63 -25.11 29.37 32.67
C ALA A 63 -25.95 30.43 33.47
N GLY A 64 -25.73 31.71 33.22
CA GLY A 64 -26.41 32.81 33.93
C GLY A 64 -25.91 33.03 35.35
N THR A 65 -24.76 32.50 35.72
CA THR A 65 -24.12 32.70 37.02
C THR A 65 -23.49 34.08 37.02
N ARG A 66 -24.01 35.00 37.84
CA ARG A 66 -23.46 36.36 38.00
C ARG A 66 -22.30 36.31 38.99
N LEU A 67 -21.12 36.71 38.55
CA LEU A 67 -19.94 36.89 39.39
C LEU A 67 -19.85 38.37 39.79
N ASP A 68 -20.01 38.66 41.08
CA ASP A 68 -19.80 40.00 41.60
C ASP A 68 -18.29 40.17 41.88
N LEU A 69 -17.66 41.08 41.18
CA LEU A 69 -16.23 41.34 41.28
C LEU A 69 -15.90 42.49 42.22
N SER A 70 -16.90 43.04 42.96
CA SER A 70 -16.73 44.15 43.90
C SER A 70 -15.82 43.81 45.08
N ASP A 71 -15.58 42.50 45.34
CA ASP A 71 -14.72 42.01 46.45
C ASP A 71 -13.25 41.77 46.00
N ILE A 72 -12.88 42.01 44.76
CA ILE A 72 -11.50 41.82 44.29
C ILE A 72 -10.69 43.09 44.64
N HIS A 73 -10.03 43.04 45.79
CA HIS A 73 -9.15 44.11 46.27
C HIS A 73 -7.73 43.92 45.70
N GLY A 74 -7.25 44.87 44.89
CA GLY A 74 -5.83 45.05 44.58
C GLY A 74 -5.35 44.80 43.15
N GLY A 75 -6.28 44.78 42.15
CA GLY A 75 -5.93 44.68 40.72
C GLY A 75 -6.67 45.71 39.87
N THR A 76 -6.08 46.10 38.75
CA THR A 76 -6.78 46.87 37.71
C THR A 76 -7.52 45.86 36.79
N LEU A 77 -8.84 45.87 36.78
CA LEU A 77 -9.63 45.10 35.83
C LEU A 77 -9.42 45.69 34.43
N LYS A 78 -8.88 44.92 33.52
CA LYS A 78 -8.74 45.31 32.13
C LYS A 78 -9.76 44.47 31.33
N PRO A 79 -10.78 45.08 30.76
CA PRO A 79 -11.72 44.37 29.87
C PRO A 79 -10.91 43.88 28.66
N THR A 80 -10.96 42.55 28.41
CA THR A 80 -10.30 41.93 27.29
C THR A 80 -11.36 41.21 26.46
N ASP A 81 -11.43 41.53 25.17
CA ASP A 81 -12.30 40.82 24.24
C ASP A 81 -11.83 39.36 24.13
N LEU A 82 -12.71 38.43 24.47
CA LEU A 82 -12.43 36.99 24.45
C LEU A 82 -11.98 36.53 23.07
N SER A 83 -12.61 37.04 22.00
CA SER A 83 -12.25 36.67 20.62
C SER A 83 -10.85 37.10 20.26
N SER A 84 -10.44 38.31 20.68
CA SER A 84 -9.07 38.83 20.45
C SER A 84 -8.04 38.05 21.23
N GLU A 85 -8.30 37.77 22.52
CA GLU A 85 -7.41 37.02 23.38
C GLU A 85 -7.23 35.58 22.87
N MET A 86 -8.33 34.92 22.51
CA MET A 86 -8.28 33.58 21.92
C MET A 86 -7.49 33.54 20.61
N LYS A 87 -7.65 34.56 19.74
CA LYS A 87 -6.85 34.62 18.50
C LYS A 87 -5.37 34.77 18.78
N THR A 88 -5.00 35.64 19.71
CA THR A 88 -3.58 35.86 20.07
C THR A 88 -2.98 34.61 20.70
N SER A 89 -3.62 34.07 21.71
CA SER A 89 -3.16 32.85 22.41
C SER A 89 -3.10 31.63 21.48
N PHE A 90 -4.07 31.50 20.54
CA PHE A 90 -4.04 30.43 19.55
C PHE A 90 -2.90 30.58 18.55
N LEU A 91 -2.58 31.80 18.11
CA LEU A 91 -1.43 32.05 17.25
C LEU A 91 -0.12 31.74 17.96
N GLU A 92 0.06 32.19 19.20
CA GLU A 92 1.26 31.91 20.01
C GLU A 92 1.43 30.40 20.23
N TYR A 93 0.34 29.71 20.62
CA TYR A 93 0.36 28.25 20.75
C TYR A 93 0.71 27.55 19.42
N SER A 94 0.08 27.97 18.33
CA SER A 94 0.33 27.41 17.00
C SER A 94 1.77 27.57 16.58
N MET A 95 2.33 28.77 16.76
CA MET A 95 3.75 29.03 16.46
C MET A 95 4.68 28.16 17.33
N SER A 96 4.39 28.06 18.61
CA SER A 96 5.17 27.22 19.52
C SER A 96 5.13 25.75 19.10
N VAL A 97 3.95 25.21 18.75
CA VAL A 97 3.81 23.81 18.27
C VAL A 97 4.54 23.59 16.96
N ILE A 98 4.50 24.54 16.03
CA ILE A 98 5.17 24.44 14.73
C ILE A 98 6.69 24.46 14.89
N VAL A 99 7.22 25.52 15.53
CA VAL A 99 8.67 25.79 15.57
C VAL A 99 9.38 24.98 16.67
N ALA A 100 8.75 24.84 17.84
CA ALA A 100 9.43 24.27 19.01
C ALA A 100 8.98 22.85 19.42
N ARG A 101 8.14 22.17 18.62
CA ARG A 101 7.66 20.83 19.00
C ARG A 101 7.55 19.83 17.86
N ALA A 102 6.75 20.12 16.82
CA ALA A 102 6.27 19.08 15.90
C ALA A 102 7.15 18.89 14.66
N LEU A 103 7.78 19.94 14.16
CA LEU A 103 8.54 19.91 12.91
C LEU A 103 10.05 19.76 13.14
N PRO A 104 10.74 19.01 12.26
CA PRO A 104 12.18 18.90 12.28
C PRO A 104 12.84 20.12 11.63
N ASP A 105 14.07 20.47 12.05
CA ASP A 105 14.95 21.39 11.32
C ASP A 105 15.53 20.68 10.10
N VAL A 106 15.61 21.36 8.96
CA VAL A 106 16.09 20.77 7.71
C VAL A 106 17.55 20.35 7.78
N ARG A 107 18.36 21.04 8.58
CA ARG A 107 19.81 20.88 8.70
C ARG A 107 20.19 19.57 9.43
N ASP A 108 19.60 19.30 10.60
CA ASP A 108 19.92 18.12 11.41
C ASP A 108 18.80 17.06 11.46
N GLY A 109 17.62 17.36 10.90
CA GLY A 109 16.49 16.42 10.85
C GLY A 109 15.86 16.11 12.20
N LEU A 110 16.14 16.90 13.23
CA LEU A 110 15.70 16.65 14.59
C LEU A 110 14.62 17.63 15.04
N LYS A 111 13.67 17.11 15.81
CA LYS A 111 12.80 17.94 16.62
C LYS A 111 13.55 18.41 17.87
N PRO A 112 13.12 19.49 18.52
CA PRO A 112 13.80 19.99 19.73
C PRO A 112 13.99 18.94 20.82
N VAL A 113 12.99 18.09 21.09
CA VAL A 113 13.11 17.01 22.08
C VAL A 113 14.21 16.00 21.75
N HIS A 114 14.32 15.58 20.48
CA HIS A 114 15.37 14.65 20.03
C HIS A 114 16.76 15.26 20.18
N ARG A 115 16.90 16.51 19.74
CA ARG A 115 18.17 17.24 19.84
C ARG A 115 18.62 17.37 21.29
N ARG A 116 17.71 17.74 22.20
CA ARG A 116 17.97 17.89 23.64
C ARG A 116 18.34 16.55 24.29
N ILE A 117 17.70 15.43 23.90
CA ILE A 117 18.06 14.10 24.39
C ILE A 117 19.49 13.74 24.00
N LEU A 118 19.85 13.88 22.71
CA LEU A 118 21.21 13.56 22.24
C LEU A 118 22.27 14.45 22.91
N TYR A 119 22.00 15.75 22.99
CA TYR A 119 22.92 16.72 23.61
C TYR A 119 23.10 16.43 25.12
N ALA A 120 22.02 16.30 25.89
CA ALA A 120 22.10 16.02 27.31
C ALA A 120 22.81 14.69 27.62
N MET A 121 22.56 13.64 26.84
CA MET A 121 23.26 12.36 27.00
C MET A 121 24.76 12.47 26.70
N SER A 122 25.13 13.29 25.71
CA SER A 122 26.53 13.54 25.39
C SER A 122 27.25 14.33 26.51
N GLU A 123 26.66 15.42 27.00
CA GLU A 123 27.19 16.24 28.11
C GLU A 123 27.31 15.39 29.40
N ALA A 124 26.33 14.52 29.65
CA ALA A 124 26.37 13.59 30.79
C ALA A 124 27.36 12.42 30.60
N GLY A 125 28.06 12.37 29.47
CA GLY A 125 29.06 11.37 29.15
C GLY A 125 28.49 9.95 28.94
N ILE A 126 27.19 9.81 28.52
CA ILE A 126 26.57 8.54 28.19
C ILE A 126 26.89 8.14 26.74
N THR A 127 28.17 7.91 26.49
CA THR A 127 28.74 7.66 25.16
C THR A 127 28.84 6.16 24.86
N PRO A 128 29.01 5.75 23.58
CA PRO A 128 29.07 4.33 23.18
C PRO A 128 30.17 3.50 23.88
N ASN A 129 31.24 4.15 24.30
CA ASN A 129 32.38 3.50 24.91
C ASN A 129 32.24 3.36 26.45
N ARG A 130 31.12 3.78 27.02
CA ARG A 130 30.80 3.67 28.43
C ARG A 130 29.65 2.72 28.66
N PRO A 131 29.52 2.16 29.90
CA PRO A 131 28.37 1.33 30.24
C PRO A 131 27.05 2.08 30.06
N HIS A 132 25.99 1.32 29.76
CA HIS A 132 24.61 1.85 29.75
C HIS A 132 24.25 2.47 31.10
N LYS A 133 23.40 3.47 31.10
CA LYS A 133 22.83 4.13 32.27
C LYS A 133 21.33 3.90 32.30
N LYS A 134 20.71 3.89 33.49
CA LYS A 134 19.25 3.81 33.61
C LYS A 134 18.58 4.90 32.77
N SER A 135 17.56 4.53 32.02
CA SER A 135 16.81 5.49 31.18
C SER A 135 16.21 6.62 32.00
N ALA A 136 15.73 6.31 33.21
CA ALA A 136 15.22 7.33 34.15
C ALA A 136 16.26 8.40 34.51
N TRP A 137 17.56 8.05 34.58
CA TRP A 137 18.61 9.01 34.83
C TRP A 137 18.82 9.95 33.65
N ALA A 138 18.85 9.40 32.41
CA ALA A 138 18.97 10.20 31.17
C ALA A 138 17.77 11.12 30.99
N VAL A 139 16.54 10.61 31.22
CA VAL A 139 15.30 11.41 31.16
C VAL A 139 15.34 12.55 32.17
N GLY A 140 15.80 12.29 33.42
CA GLY A 140 15.95 13.33 34.45
C GLY A 140 16.93 14.44 34.06
N GLU A 141 18.07 14.10 33.46
CA GLU A 141 19.05 15.08 32.94
C GLU A 141 18.44 15.96 31.83
N VAL A 142 17.70 15.37 30.92
CA VAL A 142 17.03 16.10 29.82
C VAL A 142 15.95 17.03 30.39
N MET A 143 15.09 16.52 31.25
CA MET A 143 13.96 17.25 31.82
C MET A 143 14.42 18.41 32.70
N GLY A 144 15.41 18.15 33.55
CA GLY A 144 15.87 19.14 34.50
C GLY A 144 16.70 20.28 33.88
N LYS A 145 17.38 20.03 32.76
CA LYS A 145 18.33 21.01 32.18
C LYS A 145 17.83 21.67 30.89
N TYR A 146 17.06 20.96 30.06
CA TYR A 146 16.80 21.43 28.69
C TYR A 146 15.35 21.38 28.26
N HIS A 147 14.54 20.39 28.73
CA HIS A 147 13.21 20.16 28.18
C HIS A 147 12.14 20.10 29.29
N PRO A 148 11.46 21.23 29.58
CA PRO A 148 10.54 21.37 30.72
C PRO A 148 9.15 20.77 30.42
N HIS A 149 9.11 19.49 30.04
CA HIS A 149 7.88 18.74 29.74
C HIS A 149 7.87 17.40 30.46
N GLY A 150 6.76 16.66 30.38
CA GLY A 150 6.58 15.39 31.08
C GLY A 150 7.66 14.35 30.72
N ASP A 151 8.07 13.59 31.71
CA ASP A 151 9.07 12.53 31.62
C ASP A 151 8.70 11.43 30.64
N SER A 152 7.41 11.11 30.55
CA SER A 152 6.89 10.11 29.60
C SER A 152 7.15 10.49 28.14
N ALA A 153 6.93 11.77 27.78
CA ALA A 153 7.17 12.26 26.40
C ALA A 153 8.65 12.19 26.02
N ILE A 154 9.54 12.48 26.96
CA ILE A 154 10.99 12.37 26.77
C ILE A 154 11.40 10.89 26.63
N TYR A 155 10.87 10.03 27.50
CA TYR A 155 11.16 8.61 27.48
C TYR A 155 10.67 7.95 26.17
N ASP A 156 9.44 8.22 25.73
CA ASP A 156 8.88 7.67 24.50
C ASP A 156 9.68 8.12 23.27
N SER A 157 10.14 9.37 23.26
CA SER A 157 11.02 9.87 22.20
C SER A 157 12.37 9.13 22.21
N MET A 158 12.95 8.90 23.38
CA MET A 158 14.18 8.12 23.54
C MET A 158 13.99 6.66 23.11
N VAL A 159 12.88 6.04 23.50
CA VAL A 159 12.49 4.68 23.11
C VAL A 159 12.43 4.58 21.58
N ARG A 160 11.72 5.50 20.93
CA ARG A 160 11.58 5.48 19.46
C ARG A 160 12.94 5.59 18.76
N MET A 161 13.86 6.40 19.27
CA MET A 161 15.22 6.51 18.71
C MET A 161 16.08 5.26 18.88
N SER A 162 15.68 4.30 19.73
CA SER A 162 16.38 3.01 19.93
C SER A 162 15.78 1.85 19.16
N GLN A 163 14.56 2.01 18.59
CA GLN A 163 13.84 0.92 17.90
C GLN A 163 14.37 0.76 16.46
N ASP A 164 14.87 -0.42 16.13
CA ASP A 164 15.39 -0.77 14.81
C ASP A 164 14.30 -0.96 13.73
N PHE A 165 13.04 -1.08 14.16
CA PHE A 165 11.86 -1.09 13.28
C PHE A 165 11.23 0.30 13.09
N SER A 166 11.66 1.30 13.87
CA SER A 166 11.20 2.70 13.75
C SER A 166 12.23 3.59 13.07
N MET A 167 13.52 3.38 13.37
CA MET A 167 14.65 4.18 12.87
C MET A 167 15.46 3.37 11.86
N ARG A 168 15.77 3.95 10.72
CA ARG A 168 16.62 3.31 9.72
C ARG A 168 18.08 3.20 10.19
N LEU A 169 18.52 4.20 10.94
CA LEU A 169 19.81 4.24 11.64
C LEU A 169 19.56 4.69 13.10
N PRO A 170 19.44 3.75 14.06
CA PRO A 170 19.17 4.09 15.46
C PRO A 170 20.24 5.00 16.05
N LEU A 171 19.81 5.96 16.89
CA LEU A 171 20.67 6.92 17.55
C LEU A 171 20.88 6.58 19.03
N ILE A 172 20.06 5.72 19.60
CA ILE A 172 20.17 5.24 20.97
C ILE A 172 20.36 3.73 20.99
N ASP A 173 21.31 3.27 21.79
CA ASP A 173 21.56 1.86 22.09
C ASP A 173 20.87 1.52 23.40
N GLY A 174 19.73 0.81 23.29
CA GLY A 174 18.89 0.45 24.42
C GLY A 174 19.19 -0.96 24.93
N HIS A 175 19.21 -1.13 26.27
CA HIS A 175 19.33 -2.42 26.93
C HIS A 175 18.09 -2.69 27.78
N GLY A 176 17.40 -3.78 27.51
CA GLY A 176 16.12 -4.14 28.11
C GLY A 176 14.97 -4.17 27.11
N ASN A 177 13.73 -4.03 27.57
CA ASN A 177 12.55 -3.98 26.70
C ASN A 177 12.24 -2.53 26.29
N PHE A 178 12.50 -2.19 25.05
CA PHE A 178 12.17 -0.90 24.40
C PHE A 178 10.96 -1.03 23.44
N GLY A 179 10.01 -1.90 23.77
CA GLY A 179 8.86 -2.17 22.91
C GLY A 179 9.16 -3.20 21.82
N SER A 180 8.13 -3.58 21.11
CA SER A 180 8.23 -4.54 19.99
C SER A 180 7.40 -4.08 18.77
N ILE A 181 7.66 -4.70 17.61
CA ILE A 181 6.86 -4.49 16.40
C ILE A 181 5.42 -5.04 16.56
N ASP A 182 5.16 -5.85 17.58
CA ASP A 182 3.82 -6.33 17.96
C ASP A 182 2.98 -5.25 18.64
N GLY A 183 3.60 -4.11 18.98
CA GLY A 183 2.95 -3.01 19.68
C GLY A 183 3.03 -3.14 21.21
N ASP A 184 3.84 -4.07 21.73
CA ASP A 184 4.09 -4.12 23.17
C ASP A 184 4.76 -2.82 23.63
N PRO A 185 4.29 -2.21 24.72
CA PRO A 185 4.89 -1.00 25.25
C PRO A 185 6.30 -1.28 25.81
N PRO A 186 7.16 -0.27 25.88
CA PRO A 186 8.45 -0.39 26.54
C PRO A 186 8.24 -0.65 28.04
N ALA A 187 9.22 -1.29 28.66
CA ALA A 187 9.24 -1.39 30.13
C ALA A 187 9.46 0.01 30.73
N ALA A 188 8.96 0.22 31.95
CA ALA A 188 9.15 1.49 32.66
C ALA A 188 10.64 1.88 32.73
N MET A 189 10.93 3.18 32.58
CA MET A 189 12.29 3.75 32.44
C MET A 189 13.25 3.40 33.58
N ARG A 190 12.72 2.98 34.75
CA ARG A 190 13.53 2.50 35.88
C ARG A 190 14.16 1.12 35.64
N TYR A 191 13.64 0.35 34.68
CA TYR A 191 14.15 -0.99 34.35
C TYR A 191 15.09 -0.98 33.14
N THR A 192 14.82 -0.11 32.16
CA THR A 192 15.61 -0.01 30.94
C THR A 192 16.88 0.78 31.16
N GLU A 193 17.88 0.55 30.29
CA GLU A 193 19.14 1.28 30.27
C GLU A 193 19.43 1.73 28.84
N ALA A 194 20.09 2.88 28.69
CA ALA A 194 20.37 3.46 27.40
C ALA A 194 21.78 4.09 27.36
N ARG A 195 22.32 4.22 26.15
CA ARG A 195 23.48 5.04 25.79
C ARG A 195 23.37 5.51 24.35
N LEU A 196 24.17 6.48 23.95
CA LEU A 196 24.28 6.90 22.57
C LEU A 196 24.88 5.79 21.69
N THR A 197 24.45 5.70 20.44
CA THR A 197 25.10 4.87 19.42
C THR A 197 26.34 5.58 18.86
N ARG A 198 27.17 4.86 18.11
CA ARG A 198 28.29 5.49 17.39
C ARG A 198 27.81 6.44 16.31
N SER A 199 26.69 6.15 15.64
CA SER A 199 26.05 7.04 14.66
C SER A 199 25.55 8.34 15.29
N ALA A 200 25.02 8.29 16.54
CA ALA A 200 24.66 9.51 17.26
C ALA A 200 25.86 10.42 17.56
N MET A 201 27.05 9.84 17.77
CA MET A 201 28.27 10.64 17.98
C MET A 201 28.68 11.41 16.71
N GLU A 202 28.34 10.91 15.51
CA GLU A 202 28.57 11.66 14.27
C GLU A 202 27.62 12.88 14.17
N MET A 203 26.42 12.80 14.76
CA MET A 203 25.50 13.96 14.85
C MET A 203 26.03 15.07 15.75
N LEU A 204 26.78 14.69 16.79
CA LEU A 204 27.30 15.57 17.86
C LEU A 204 28.77 15.93 17.67
N ALA A 205 29.40 15.45 16.60
CA ALA A 205 30.82 15.60 16.39
C ALA A 205 31.22 17.08 16.33
N GLU A 206 32.34 17.41 16.99
CA GLU A 206 32.96 18.71 16.93
C GLU A 206 32.13 19.91 17.47
N LEU A 207 31.08 19.61 18.25
CA LEU A 207 30.23 20.62 18.88
C LEU A 207 31.05 21.61 19.75
N ASN A 208 32.16 21.14 20.32
CA ASN A 208 33.09 21.93 21.14
C ASN A 208 33.99 22.85 20.33
N LYS A 209 33.88 22.90 19.02
CA LYS A 209 34.65 23.76 18.11
C LYS A 209 33.86 24.95 17.56
N ASN A 210 32.80 25.35 18.24
CA ASN A 210 31.92 26.45 17.85
C ASN A 210 31.31 26.30 16.45
N THR A 211 31.04 25.07 16.07
CA THR A 211 30.51 24.69 14.73
C THR A 211 29.08 25.11 14.49
N VAL A 212 28.28 25.31 15.54
CA VAL A 212 26.88 25.73 15.49
C VAL A 212 26.59 26.78 16.55
N ASP A 213 25.48 27.48 16.40
CA ASP A 213 25.06 28.48 17.37
C ASP A 213 24.47 27.81 18.62
N LEU A 214 24.77 28.42 19.77
CA LEU A 214 24.20 28.06 21.06
C LEU A 214 23.13 29.08 21.45
N GLN A 215 22.04 28.58 22.03
CA GLN A 215 20.94 29.37 22.56
C GLN A 215 20.76 29.08 24.06
N SER A 216 20.16 29.99 24.81
CA SER A 216 19.80 29.73 26.19
C SER A 216 18.79 28.63 26.32
N ASN A 217 18.87 27.82 27.37
CA ASN A 217 17.84 26.87 27.75
C ASN A 217 16.60 27.61 28.29
N TYR A 218 15.57 26.86 28.74
CA TYR A 218 14.29 27.41 29.17
C TYR A 218 14.36 28.34 30.41
N ASP A 219 15.37 28.21 31.26
CA ASP A 219 15.56 29.03 32.47
C ASP A 219 16.79 29.95 32.39
N GLU A 220 17.42 30.08 31.22
CA GLU A 220 18.59 30.86 30.94
C GLU A 220 19.85 30.51 31.77
N SER A 221 19.84 29.39 32.49
CA SER A 221 20.95 28.94 33.33
C SER A 221 22.06 28.22 32.56
N LEU A 222 21.71 27.60 31.44
CA LEU A 222 22.60 26.82 30.57
C LEU A 222 22.40 27.18 29.12
N THR A 223 23.28 26.70 28.26
CA THR A 223 23.15 26.82 26.81
C THR A 223 22.94 25.46 26.16
N GLU A 224 22.16 25.42 25.10
CA GLU A 224 21.94 24.27 24.25
C GLU A 224 22.20 24.62 22.77
N PRO A 225 22.59 23.66 21.92
CA PRO A 225 22.77 23.93 20.50
C PRO A 225 21.41 24.19 19.82
N ALA A 226 21.35 25.25 19.03
CA ALA A 226 20.17 25.56 18.20
C ALA A 226 19.93 24.46 17.15
N VAL A 227 21.03 23.89 16.62
CA VAL A 227 21.05 22.77 15.64
C VAL A 227 22.30 21.93 15.91
N LEU A 228 22.32 20.65 15.56
CA LEU A 228 23.53 19.83 15.67
C LEU A 228 24.38 19.92 14.39
N PRO A 229 25.69 19.66 14.47
CA PRO A 229 26.58 19.64 13.30
C PRO A 229 26.18 18.60 12.26
N ALA A 230 25.62 17.47 12.68
CA ALA A 230 24.97 16.46 11.85
C ALA A 230 25.77 16.03 10.61
N ARG A 231 26.90 15.35 10.82
CA ARG A 231 27.84 14.94 9.75
C ARG A 231 27.24 13.98 8.70
N PHE A 232 26.01 13.55 8.85
CA PHE A 232 25.24 12.83 7.82
C PHE A 232 23.80 13.40 7.74
N PRO A 233 23.14 13.34 6.59
CA PRO A 233 21.83 13.95 6.36
C PRO A 233 20.69 13.16 7.04
N ASN A 234 20.60 13.30 8.37
CA ASN A 234 19.69 12.54 9.23
C ASN A 234 18.22 12.71 8.87
N LEU A 235 17.81 13.90 8.36
CA LEU A 235 16.43 14.14 7.92
C LEU A 235 15.98 13.11 6.87
N LEU A 236 16.81 12.82 5.89
CA LEU A 236 16.51 11.82 4.86
C LEU A 236 16.79 10.40 5.34
N VAL A 237 17.86 10.18 6.10
CA VAL A 237 18.23 8.82 6.55
C VAL A 237 17.18 8.23 7.47
N ASN A 238 16.76 8.96 8.50
CA ASN A 238 15.80 8.47 9.49
C ASN A 238 14.36 8.95 9.24
N GLY A 239 14.17 9.96 8.39
CA GLY A 239 12.87 10.57 8.21
C GLY A 239 12.37 11.32 9.43
N SER A 240 11.16 11.85 9.34
CA SER A 240 10.46 12.47 10.46
C SER A 240 8.96 12.42 10.23
N SER A 241 8.16 12.23 11.28
CA SER A 241 6.71 12.37 11.22
C SER A 241 6.23 13.25 12.37
N GLY A 242 5.30 14.17 12.11
CA GLY A 242 4.77 15.08 13.13
C GLY A 242 3.52 15.78 12.68
N ILE A 243 2.65 16.07 13.64
CA ILE A 243 1.40 16.80 13.43
C ILE A 243 1.50 18.12 14.17
N ALA A 244 1.44 19.22 13.44
CA ALA A 244 1.39 20.58 13.98
C ALA A 244 -0.01 21.18 13.75
N VAL A 245 -0.19 22.42 14.15
CA VAL A 245 -1.45 23.13 13.90
C VAL A 245 -1.52 23.53 12.42
N GLY A 246 -2.52 23.07 11.72
CA GLY A 246 -2.74 23.38 10.30
C GLY A 246 -1.77 22.74 9.31
N MET A 247 -0.81 21.91 9.76
CA MET A 247 0.15 21.24 8.89
C MET A 247 0.71 19.96 9.52
N ALA A 248 1.21 19.06 8.69
CA ALA A 248 1.85 17.83 9.13
C ALA A 248 3.10 17.56 8.29
N THR A 249 4.08 16.90 8.87
CA THR A 249 5.25 16.35 8.18
C THR A 249 5.25 14.84 8.23
N ASN A 250 5.64 14.19 7.13
CA ASN A 250 5.80 12.75 7.06
C ASN A 250 6.88 12.40 6.03
N ILE A 251 8.12 12.54 6.44
CA ILE A 251 9.31 12.31 5.61
C ILE A 251 9.75 10.86 5.78
N PRO A 252 9.81 10.06 4.70
CA PRO A 252 10.20 8.66 4.79
C PRO A 252 11.70 8.50 5.02
N PRO A 253 12.13 7.42 5.69
CA PRO A 253 13.54 7.07 5.82
C PRO A 253 14.14 6.56 4.50
N HIS A 254 15.46 6.76 4.34
CA HIS A 254 16.22 6.35 3.15
C HIS A 254 17.52 5.62 3.52
N ASN A 255 18.13 4.96 2.56
CA ASN A 255 19.41 4.29 2.74
C ASN A 255 20.57 5.29 2.86
N LEU A 256 21.38 5.16 3.90
CA LEU A 256 22.50 6.08 4.16
C LEU A 256 23.48 6.17 2.98
N GLY A 257 23.85 5.02 2.40
CA GLY A 257 24.80 5.00 1.28
C GLY A 257 24.25 5.71 0.03
N GLU A 258 22.95 5.51 -0.26
CA GLU A 258 22.29 6.16 -1.40
C GLU A 258 22.15 7.66 -1.19
N VAL A 259 21.77 8.10 0.02
CA VAL A 259 21.69 9.55 0.35
C VAL A 259 23.05 10.18 0.29
N THR A 260 24.10 9.53 0.80
CA THR A 260 25.49 10.02 0.70
C THR A 260 25.91 10.18 -0.77
N ASN A 261 25.61 9.21 -1.62
CA ASN A 261 25.91 9.29 -3.05
C ASN A 261 25.16 10.45 -3.72
N ALA A 262 23.90 10.69 -3.33
CA ALA A 262 23.10 11.81 -3.85
C ALA A 262 23.69 13.18 -3.43
N VAL A 263 24.14 13.32 -2.17
CA VAL A 263 24.85 14.53 -1.70
C VAL A 263 26.16 14.72 -2.48
N CYS A 264 26.98 13.68 -2.65
CA CYS A 264 28.22 13.77 -3.41
C CYS A 264 27.96 14.16 -4.88
N MET A 265 26.94 13.56 -5.52
CA MET A 265 26.54 13.92 -6.89
C MET A 265 26.13 15.41 -6.99
N MET A 266 25.42 15.93 -5.99
CA MET A 266 25.01 17.33 -5.95
C MET A 266 26.17 18.29 -5.67
N ILE A 267 27.18 17.86 -4.91
CA ILE A 267 28.44 18.60 -4.74
C ILE A 267 29.21 18.69 -6.06
N GLU A 268 29.29 17.59 -6.82
CA GLU A 268 29.96 17.54 -8.11
C GLU A 268 29.21 18.32 -9.19
N ASN A 269 27.88 18.29 -9.19
CA ASN A 269 27.01 19.00 -10.12
C ASN A 269 25.84 19.67 -9.39
N PRO A 270 25.91 20.97 -9.06
CA PRO A 270 24.83 21.68 -8.38
C PRO A 270 23.52 21.76 -9.18
N ASP A 271 23.58 21.58 -10.51
CA ASP A 271 22.43 21.63 -11.40
C ASP A 271 21.82 20.25 -11.72
N VAL A 272 22.25 19.21 -11.01
CA VAL A 272 21.73 17.83 -11.15
C VAL A 272 20.21 17.81 -11.08
N THR A 273 19.58 17.08 -11.99
CA THR A 273 18.11 16.93 -12.05
C THR A 273 17.62 15.90 -11.04
N THR A 274 16.32 15.95 -10.68
CA THR A 274 15.69 14.94 -9.81
C THR A 274 15.79 13.53 -10.43
N GLU A 275 15.66 13.43 -11.74
CA GLU A 275 15.76 12.13 -12.45
C GLU A 275 17.16 11.53 -12.36
N GLU A 276 18.21 12.35 -12.47
CA GLU A 276 19.59 11.92 -12.27
C GLU A 276 19.85 11.51 -10.81
N LEU A 277 19.33 12.27 -9.82
CA LEU A 277 19.40 11.90 -8.41
C LEU A 277 18.72 10.55 -8.12
N MET A 278 17.60 10.25 -8.78
CA MET A 278 16.90 8.98 -8.64
C MET A 278 17.69 7.78 -9.15
N THR A 279 18.75 7.99 -9.93
CA THR A 279 19.65 6.87 -10.34
C THR A 279 20.48 6.34 -9.17
N VAL A 280 20.79 7.18 -8.20
CA VAL A 280 21.58 6.84 -7.00
C VAL A 280 20.73 6.75 -5.72
N LEU A 281 19.59 7.46 -5.69
CA LEU A 281 18.61 7.45 -4.60
C LEU A 281 17.23 7.10 -5.18
N PRO A 282 16.94 5.84 -5.48
CA PRO A 282 15.75 5.44 -6.21
C PRO A 282 14.45 5.61 -5.41
N GLY A 283 14.51 5.75 -4.09
CA GLY A 283 13.33 5.95 -3.25
C GLY A 283 13.56 5.65 -1.78
N PRO A 284 12.52 5.73 -0.95
CA PRO A 284 12.55 5.40 0.47
C PRO A 284 13.08 3.99 0.76
N ASP A 285 13.70 3.81 1.93
CA ASP A 285 14.22 2.54 2.42
C ASP A 285 13.77 2.33 3.87
N PHE A 286 12.65 1.65 4.03
CA PHE A 286 12.02 1.44 5.34
C PHE A 286 12.77 0.41 6.19
N PRO A 287 12.92 0.63 7.50
CA PRO A 287 13.56 -0.33 8.40
C PRO A 287 12.88 -1.70 8.43
N THR A 288 11.58 -1.77 8.19
CA THR A 288 10.77 -3.00 8.14
C THR A 288 10.78 -3.69 6.77
N GLY A 289 11.49 -3.13 5.77
CA GLY A 289 11.54 -3.66 4.41
C GLY A 289 10.25 -3.42 3.63
N GLY A 290 9.71 -4.45 3.02
CA GLY A 290 8.51 -4.38 2.17
C GLY A 290 8.81 -4.05 0.72
N ILE A 291 7.76 -3.85 -0.06
CA ILE A 291 7.84 -3.58 -1.50
C ILE A 291 7.06 -2.30 -1.82
N ILE A 292 7.73 -1.28 -2.33
CA ILE A 292 7.07 -0.09 -2.88
C ILE A 292 6.60 -0.43 -4.30
N MET A 293 5.34 -0.10 -4.58
CA MET A 293 4.69 -0.39 -5.85
C MET A 293 4.55 0.87 -6.68
N GLY A 294 5.19 0.88 -7.86
CA GLY A 294 5.26 2.04 -8.74
C GLY A 294 6.28 3.09 -8.28
N THR A 295 6.79 3.87 -9.23
CA THR A 295 7.82 4.90 -8.99
C THR A 295 7.26 6.32 -9.09
N GLN A 296 6.04 6.50 -9.63
CA GLN A 296 5.48 7.83 -9.86
C GLN A 296 5.30 8.63 -8.56
N GLY A 297 4.78 8.00 -7.50
CA GLY A 297 4.60 8.68 -6.22
C GLY A 297 5.92 9.10 -5.54
N ILE A 298 7.02 8.39 -5.82
CA ILE A 298 8.37 8.77 -5.38
C ILE A 298 8.82 10.01 -6.15
N LYS A 299 8.65 9.99 -7.49
CA LYS A 299 9.03 11.11 -8.36
C LYS A 299 8.26 12.38 -7.97
N ASP A 300 6.95 12.28 -7.78
CA ASP A 300 6.11 13.40 -7.36
C ASP A 300 6.61 13.99 -6.01
N ALA A 301 6.93 13.13 -5.03
CA ALA A 301 7.47 13.55 -3.75
C ALA A 301 8.82 14.27 -3.88
N TYR A 302 9.74 13.72 -4.66
CA TYR A 302 11.09 14.29 -4.84
C TYR A 302 11.07 15.61 -5.62
N GLU A 303 10.10 15.80 -6.51
CA GLU A 303 9.94 17.05 -7.27
C GLU A 303 9.19 18.13 -6.49
N THR A 304 8.15 17.76 -5.76
CA THR A 304 7.20 18.73 -5.16
C THR A 304 7.19 18.77 -3.64
N GLY A 305 7.88 17.83 -2.99
CA GLY A 305 7.79 17.61 -1.55
C GLY A 305 6.50 16.93 -1.10
N ARG A 306 5.64 16.48 -2.04
CA ARG A 306 4.39 15.75 -1.75
C ARG A 306 4.20 14.60 -2.70
N GLY A 307 3.90 13.43 -2.14
CA GLY A 307 3.64 12.23 -2.93
C GLY A 307 2.90 11.17 -2.13
N SER A 308 2.44 10.12 -2.81
CA SER A 308 1.84 8.97 -2.16
C SER A 308 2.41 7.71 -2.76
N ILE A 309 2.97 6.86 -1.92
CA ILE A 309 3.51 5.56 -2.32
C ILE A 309 2.72 4.44 -1.67
N THR A 310 2.53 3.35 -2.39
CA THR A 310 1.89 2.15 -1.85
C THR A 310 2.96 1.14 -1.46
N VAL A 311 2.94 0.74 -0.19
CA VAL A 311 3.87 -0.24 0.37
C VAL A 311 3.15 -1.55 0.62
N ARG A 312 3.68 -2.64 0.11
CA ARG A 312 3.19 -4.01 0.33
C ARG A 312 4.11 -4.80 1.25
N ALA A 313 3.49 -5.67 2.04
CA ALA A 313 4.18 -6.73 2.75
C ALA A 313 4.86 -7.70 1.78
N LYS A 314 6.00 -8.23 2.16
CA LYS A 314 6.66 -9.31 1.42
C LYS A 314 6.09 -10.65 1.85
N VAL A 315 5.46 -11.33 0.89
CA VAL A 315 4.76 -12.59 1.13
C VAL A 315 5.21 -13.62 0.11
N HIS A 316 5.51 -14.83 0.57
CA HIS A 316 5.83 -15.96 -0.31
C HIS A 316 4.93 -17.17 -0.03
N VAL A 317 4.80 -18.03 -1.02
CA VAL A 317 3.98 -19.25 -0.95
C VAL A 317 4.88 -20.43 -0.65
N GLU A 318 4.59 -21.13 0.44
CA GLU A 318 5.27 -22.39 0.79
C GLU A 318 4.35 -23.59 0.58
N GLN A 319 4.91 -24.70 0.11
CA GLN A 319 4.22 -25.98 0.02
C GLN A 319 4.50 -26.84 1.25
N VAL A 320 3.45 -27.31 1.91
CA VAL A 320 3.57 -28.22 3.04
C VAL A 320 3.57 -29.68 2.56
N LYS A 321 4.26 -30.59 3.27
CA LYS A 321 4.35 -32.03 2.94
C LYS A 321 2.99 -32.71 2.73
N SER A 322 1.90 -32.14 3.23
CA SER A 322 0.50 -32.62 3.04
C SER A 322 -0.13 -32.21 1.69
N GLY A 323 0.59 -31.50 0.82
CA GLY A 323 0.07 -30.92 -0.42
C GLY A 323 -0.80 -29.67 -0.22
N ARG A 324 -0.87 -29.12 0.99
CA ARG A 324 -1.46 -27.83 1.27
C ARG A 324 -0.45 -26.72 1.01
N GLN A 325 -0.95 -25.54 0.73
CA GLN A 325 -0.12 -24.33 0.58
C GLN A 325 -0.33 -23.41 1.79
N ARG A 326 0.66 -22.58 2.08
CA ARG A 326 0.59 -21.53 3.08
C ARG A 326 1.18 -20.25 2.52
N LEU A 327 0.67 -19.12 2.99
CA LEU A 327 1.28 -17.81 2.78
C LEU A 327 2.15 -17.49 3.98
N VAL A 328 3.35 -17.02 3.73
CA VAL A 328 4.30 -16.64 4.79
C VAL A 328 4.66 -15.18 4.57
N VAL A 329 4.34 -14.34 5.55
CA VAL A 329 4.66 -12.91 5.57
C VAL A 329 5.97 -12.75 6.33
N THR A 330 6.99 -12.19 5.68
CA THR A 330 8.32 -11.95 6.24
C THR A 330 8.62 -10.49 6.51
N GLU A 331 7.95 -9.57 5.81
CA GLU A 331 8.10 -8.14 5.99
C GLU A 331 6.72 -7.49 5.92
N ILE A 332 6.47 -6.46 6.73
CA ILE A 332 5.21 -5.70 6.77
C ILE A 332 5.49 -4.23 6.42
N PRO A 333 4.48 -3.47 5.95
CA PRO A 333 4.65 -2.05 5.67
C PRO A 333 5.10 -1.27 6.91
N TYR A 334 5.86 -0.23 6.70
CA TYR A 334 6.38 0.64 7.75
C TYR A 334 5.25 1.26 8.57
N GLN A 335 5.45 1.37 9.88
CA GLN A 335 4.49 1.87 10.87
C GLN A 335 3.24 1.00 11.08
N VAL A 336 3.18 -0.19 10.49
CA VAL A 336 2.10 -1.15 10.75
C VAL A 336 2.44 -1.98 11.99
N ASN A 337 1.51 -2.02 12.93
CA ASN A 337 1.59 -2.88 14.10
C ASN A 337 1.26 -4.32 13.73
N LYS A 338 2.19 -5.27 14.01
CA LYS A 338 2.06 -6.68 13.63
C LYS A 338 0.92 -7.38 14.37
N GLY A 339 0.73 -7.11 15.67
CA GLY A 339 -0.35 -7.71 16.49
C GLY A 339 -1.73 -7.28 15.97
N LEU A 340 -1.95 -5.97 15.80
CA LEU A 340 -3.21 -5.44 15.26
C LEU A 340 -3.46 -5.91 13.82
N LEU A 341 -2.43 -6.09 13.00
CA LEU A 341 -2.56 -6.64 11.65
C LEU A 341 -3.10 -8.08 11.72
N GLN A 342 -2.58 -8.92 12.60
CA GLN A 342 -3.04 -10.29 12.80
C GLN A 342 -4.49 -10.32 13.28
N GLU A 343 -4.87 -9.48 14.23
CA GLU A 343 -6.26 -9.35 14.70
C GLU A 343 -7.21 -8.97 13.56
N LYS A 344 -6.86 -7.96 12.75
CA LYS A 344 -7.65 -7.54 11.58
C LYS A 344 -7.78 -8.64 10.54
N ILE A 345 -6.73 -9.43 10.31
CA ILE A 345 -6.80 -10.60 9.41
C ILE A 345 -7.76 -11.63 10.00
N ALA A 346 -7.65 -11.99 11.29
CA ALA A 346 -8.53 -12.95 11.94
C ALA A 346 -10.00 -12.49 11.91
N GLN A 347 -10.25 -11.21 12.18
CA GLN A 347 -11.58 -10.61 12.08
C GLN A 347 -12.14 -10.72 10.66
N ALA A 348 -11.37 -10.36 9.63
CA ALA A 348 -11.81 -10.44 8.23
C ALA A 348 -12.13 -11.88 7.80
N VAL A 349 -11.42 -12.88 8.33
CA VAL A 349 -11.70 -14.32 8.09
C VAL A 349 -12.99 -14.74 8.80
N ASN A 350 -13.18 -14.35 10.06
CA ASN A 350 -14.39 -14.68 10.83
C ASN A 350 -15.65 -14.04 10.23
N GLU A 351 -15.55 -12.81 9.76
CA GLU A 351 -16.63 -12.09 9.06
C GLU A 351 -16.84 -12.57 7.61
N LYS A 352 -16.06 -13.58 7.16
CA LYS A 352 -16.11 -14.11 5.78
C LYS A 352 -15.82 -13.08 4.69
N LYS A 353 -15.16 -11.99 5.05
CA LYS A 353 -14.64 -11.02 4.07
C LYS A 353 -13.46 -11.60 3.28
N ILE A 354 -12.66 -12.48 3.92
CA ILE A 354 -11.56 -13.23 3.31
C ILE A 354 -11.83 -14.71 3.51
N GLU A 355 -11.95 -15.43 2.40
CA GLU A 355 -12.12 -16.88 2.39
C GLU A 355 -10.81 -17.57 2.01
N GLY A 356 -10.70 -18.87 2.30
CA GLY A 356 -9.54 -19.68 1.89
C GLY A 356 -8.45 -19.85 2.95
N ILE A 357 -8.49 -19.13 4.07
CA ILE A 357 -7.56 -19.30 5.21
C ILE A 357 -8.17 -20.34 6.17
N SER A 358 -7.37 -21.28 6.65
CA SER A 358 -7.77 -22.29 7.64
C SER A 358 -7.20 -22.03 9.03
N ASP A 359 -6.02 -21.47 9.13
CA ASP A 359 -5.32 -21.18 10.39
C ASP A 359 -4.31 -20.06 10.21
N MET A 360 -3.99 -19.35 11.29
CA MET A 360 -2.98 -18.29 11.33
C MET A 360 -2.10 -18.46 12.56
N ARG A 361 -0.79 -18.36 12.39
CA ARG A 361 0.19 -18.47 13.47
C ARG A 361 1.30 -17.45 13.31
N ASP A 362 1.81 -16.98 14.42
CA ASP A 362 3.05 -16.22 14.47
C ASP A 362 4.22 -17.18 14.82
N GLU A 363 5.14 -17.31 13.89
CA GLU A 363 6.38 -18.09 14.04
C GLU A 363 7.62 -17.17 14.07
N SER A 364 7.43 -15.87 14.32
CA SER A 364 8.51 -14.88 14.41
C SER A 364 9.50 -15.24 15.51
N ASN A 365 10.78 -15.07 15.24
CA ASN A 365 11.85 -15.35 16.20
C ASN A 365 13.06 -14.41 15.96
N ARG A 366 14.20 -14.66 16.62
CA ARG A 366 15.42 -13.84 16.49
C ARG A 366 16.00 -13.81 15.06
N LYS A 367 15.61 -14.73 14.16
CA LYS A 367 16.03 -14.73 12.76
C LYS A 367 15.18 -13.82 11.87
N GLY A 368 14.03 -13.38 12.35
CA GLY A 368 13.15 -12.47 11.61
C GLY A 368 11.67 -12.72 11.85
N MET A 369 10.86 -11.89 11.21
CA MET A 369 9.40 -11.96 11.22
C MET A 369 8.92 -13.13 10.35
N ARG A 370 7.89 -13.86 10.85
CA ARG A 370 7.28 -14.96 10.12
C ARG A 370 5.83 -15.15 10.56
N ILE A 371 4.89 -14.53 9.88
CA ILE A 371 3.45 -14.76 10.06
C ILE A 371 3.03 -15.80 9.03
N VAL A 372 2.46 -16.91 9.49
CA VAL A 372 2.07 -18.05 8.67
C VAL A 372 0.55 -18.13 8.57
N LEU A 373 0.02 -18.11 7.35
CA LEU A 373 -1.39 -18.29 7.03
C LEU A 373 -1.56 -19.62 6.29
N ASP A 374 -2.08 -20.64 6.96
CA ASP A 374 -2.35 -21.92 6.34
C ASP A 374 -3.62 -21.84 5.48
N LEU A 375 -3.51 -22.25 4.22
CA LEU A 375 -4.63 -22.18 3.29
C LEU A 375 -5.50 -23.45 3.33
N LYS A 376 -6.78 -23.32 3.01
CA LYS A 376 -7.68 -24.45 2.74
C LYS A 376 -7.19 -25.16 1.47
N ARG A 377 -7.54 -26.46 1.34
CA ARG A 377 -7.07 -27.30 0.22
C ARG A 377 -7.45 -26.76 -1.16
N ASP A 378 -8.59 -26.10 -1.24
CA ASP A 378 -9.19 -25.60 -2.50
C ASP A 378 -8.95 -24.11 -2.72
N ALA A 379 -8.17 -23.46 -1.85
CA ALA A 379 -7.89 -22.04 -1.95
C ALA A 379 -6.77 -21.78 -2.98
N VAL A 380 -6.96 -20.74 -3.79
CA VAL A 380 -5.94 -20.23 -4.72
C VAL A 380 -5.11 -19.18 -3.98
N PRO A 381 -3.81 -19.40 -3.74
CA PRO A 381 -2.99 -18.49 -2.91
C PRO A 381 -3.00 -17.05 -3.39
N GLN A 382 -2.95 -16.83 -4.71
CA GLN A 382 -2.92 -15.48 -5.28
C GLN A 382 -4.21 -14.71 -4.98
N VAL A 383 -5.37 -15.36 -5.08
CA VAL A 383 -6.67 -14.74 -4.79
C VAL A 383 -6.78 -14.37 -3.31
N VAL A 384 -6.33 -15.26 -2.42
CA VAL A 384 -6.30 -14.97 -0.97
C VAL A 384 -5.37 -13.81 -0.68
N LEU A 385 -4.17 -13.81 -1.28
CA LEU A 385 -3.17 -12.75 -1.11
C LEU A 385 -3.69 -11.40 -1.62
N ASN A 386 -4.31 -11.35 -2.78
CA ASN A 386 -4.90 -10.12 -3.32
C ASN A 386 -6.02 -9.58 -2.42
N ASN A 387 -6.86 -10.48 -1.87
CA ASN A 387 -7.88 -10.08 -0.89
C ASN A 387 -7.27 -9.55 0.41
N LEU A 388 -6.17 -10.16 0.89
CA LEU A 388 -5.42 -9.68 2.05
C LEU A 388 -4.86 -8.28 1.81
N TYR A 389 -4.23 -8.01 0.67
CA TYR A 389 -3.73 -6.68 0.30
C TYR A 389 -4.85 -5.63 0.25
N LYS A 390 -6.02 -5.97 -0.31
CA LYS A 390 -7.13 -5.01 -0.45
C LYS A 390 -7.87 -4.73 0.87
N LYS A 391 -7.91 -5.70 1.78
CA LYS A 391 -8.80 -5.64 2.97
C LYS A 391 -8.04 -5.51 4.29
N THR A 392 -6.71 -5.52 4.27
CA THR A 392 -5.87 -5.45 5.47
C THR A 392 -4.67 -4.53 5.26
N GLN A 393 -3.96 -4.22 6.33
CA GLN A 393 -2.74 -3.41 6.29
C GLN A 393 -1.48 -4.17 5.77
N LEU A 394 -1.65 -5.35 5.17
CA LEU A 394 -0.58 -5.97 4.37
C LEU A 394 -0.23 -5.13 3.12
N GLN A 395 -1.11 -4.23 2.73
CA GLN A 395 -0.83 -3.12 1.83
C GLN A 395 -1.28 -1.83 2.51
N SER A 396 -0.43 -0.83 2.52
CA SER A 396 -0.70 0.48 3.12
C SER A 396 -0.19 1.59 2.20
N ASN A 397 -0.89 2.71 2.18
CA ASN A 397 -0.41 3.90 1.50
C ASN A 397 0.39 4.76 2.49
N PHE A 398 1.55 5.21 2.06
CA PHE A 398 2.38 6.16 2.81
C PHE A 398 2.34 7.50 2.08
N GLY A 399 1.67 8.49 2.70
CA GLY A 399 1.62 9.86 2.18
C GLY A 399 2.91 10.58 2.56
N ILE A 400 3.70 10.99 1.57
CA ILE A 400 4.95 11.74 1.76
C ILE A 400 4.60 13.22 1.83
N ILE A 401 5.09 13.89 2.87
CA ILE A 401 5.00 15.34 3.06
C ILE A 401 6.35 15.79 3.62
N ASP A 402 7.19 16.33 2.76
CA ASP A 402 8.55 16.77 3.08
C ASP A 402 8.53 18.21 3.60
N LEU A 403 7.87 18.37 4.75
CA LEU A 403 7.75 19.66 5.46
C LEU A 403 8.79 19.72 6.57
N ALA A 404 9.67 20.72 6.53
CA ALA A 404 10.69 20.98 7.54
C ALA A 404 10.85 22.47 7.82
N LEU A 405 11.53 22.81 8.90
CA LEU A 405 11.86 24.19 9.25
C LEU A 405 13.14 24.62 8.52
N VAL A 406 13.03 25.71 7.79
CA VAL A 406 14.16 26.43 7.18
C VAL A 406 14.23 27.79 7.85
N ASP A 407 15.28 28.03 8.64
CA ASP A 407 15.45 29.25 9.43
C ASP A 407 14.19 29.60 10.28
N GLY A 408 13.62 28.58 10.92
CA GLY A 408 12.42 28.70 11.75
C GLY A 408 11.11 28.83 10.99
N VAL A 409 11.11 28.82 9.64
CA VAL A 409 9.90 28.91 8.80
C VAL A 409 9.55 27.54 8.22
N PRO A 410 8.32 27.03 8.40
CA PRO A 410 7.91 25.76 7.82
C PRO A 410 7.80 25.86 6.29
N ARG A 411 8.50 24.96 5.58
CA ARG A 411 8.47 24.87 4.11
C ARG A 411 8.32 23.42 3.65
N THR A 412 7.52 23.20 2.64
CA THR A 412 7.50 21.93 1.89
C THR A 412 8.63 21.98 0.88
N LEU A 413 9.54 21.03 0.93
CA LEU A 413 10.80 21.05 0.20
C LEU A 413 10.86 19.88 -0.78
N SER A 414 11.41 20.12 -1.96
CA SER A 414 11.84 19.07 -2.90
C SER A 414 13.11 18.36 -2.37
N LEU A 415 13.41 17.18 -2.91
CA LEU A 415 14.65 16.46 -2.57
C LEU A 415 15.90 17.33 -2.78
N ARG A 416 15.96 18.04 -3.90
CA ARG A 416 17.10 18.94 -4.20
C ARG A 416 17.26 20.05 -3.17
N GLU A 417 16.16 20.64 -2.71
CA GLU A 417 16.20 21.70 -1.69
C GLU A 417 16.67 21.14 -0.34
N ILE A 418 16.18 19.95 0.08
CA ILE A 418 16.66 19.30 1.31
C ILE A 418 18.16 19.05 1.25
N LEU A 419 18.65 18.47 0.15
CA LEU A 419 20.08 18.21 -0.03
C LEU A 419 20.89 19.50 -0.06
N ARG A 420 20.38 20.56 -0.70
CA ARG A 420 21.05 21.87 -0.74
C ARG A 420 21.19 22.47 0.66
N HIS A 421 20.11 22.54 1.43
CA HIS A 421 20.16 23.05 2.80
C HIS A 421 21.10 22.25 3.70
N TYR A 422 21.18 20.93 3.48
CA TYR A 422 22.14 20.10 4.19
C TYR A 422 23.59 20.44 3.80
N ILE A 423 23.89 20.60 2.51
CA ILE A 423 25.24 20.98 2.03
C ILE A 423 25.62 22.36 2.55
N ASP A 424 24.73 23.34 2.46
CA ASP A 424 24.98 24.71 2.96
C ASP A 424 25.29 24.70 4.47
N HIS A 425 24.54 23.88 5.24
CA HIS A 425 24.83 23.69 6.67
C HIS A 425 26.21 23.06 6.91
N GLN A 426 26.60 22.05 6.12
CA GLN A 426 27.91 21.42 6.25
C GLN A 426 29.06 22.36 5.87
N ILE A 427 28.85 23.22 4.87
CA ILE A 427 29.84 24.29 4.53
C ILE A 427 30.05 25.18 5.73
N ASP A 428 28.99 25.63 6.41
CA ASP A 428 29.11 26.47 7.59
C ASP A 428 29.80 25.73 8.75
N VAL A 429 29.43 24.49 9.02
CA VAL A 429 30.04 23.64 10.06
C VAL A 429 31.55 23.46 9.80
N VAL A 430 31.95 23.11 8.58
CA VAL A 430 33.38 22.91 8.23
C VAL A 430 34.17 24.24 8.27
N ARG A 431 33.56 25.32 7.79
CA ARG A 431 34.16 26.66 7.86
C ARG A 431 34.44 27.06 9.32
N ARG A 432 33.43 27.04 10.18
CA ARG A 432 33.56 27.41 11.60
C ARG A 432 34.50 26.49 12.36
N ARG A 433 34.50 25.19 12.09
CA ARG A 433 35.48 24.25 12.63
C ARG A 433 36.90 24.63 12.23
N THR A 434 37.12 24.94 10.96
CA THR A 434 38.44 25.26 10.43
C THR A 434 38.93 26.58 10.98
N GLU A 435 38.08 27.60 11.11
CA GLU A 435 38.39 28.88 11.77
C GLU A 435 38.80 28.66 13.23
N PHE A 436 38.08 27.81 13.97
CA PHE A 436 38.40 27.45 15.34
C PHE A 436 39.78 26.75 15.44
N ASP A 437 40.02 25.75 14.58
CA ASP A 437 41.28 25.01 14.58
C ASP A 437 42.44 25.92 14.13
N LEU A 438 42.23 26.84 13.17
CA LEU A 438 43.19 27.84 12.73
C LEU A 438 43.59 28.81 13.89
N ASP A 439 42.58 29.39 14.55
CA ASP A 439 42.81 30.29 15.69
C ASP A 439 43.60 29.59 16.82
N LYS A 440 43.21 28.35 17.11
CA LYS A 440 43.89 27.52 18.11
C LYS A 440 45.32 27.19 17.71
N ALA A 441 45.57 26.86 16.44
CA ALA A 441 46.91 26.60 15.91
C ALA A 441 47.76 27.82 15.91
N GLN A 442 47.25 28.97 15.50
CA GLN A 442 47.96 30.27 15.52
C GLN A 442 48.34 30.68 16.95
N LYS A 443 47.38 30.59 17.89
CA LYS A 443 47.67 30.85 19.31
C LYS A 443 48.74 29.91 19.87
N ARG A 444 48.71 28.65 19.45
CA ARG A 444 49.71 27.66 19.89
C ARG A 444 51.09 27.93 19.32
N VAL A 445 51.23 28.25 18.02
CA VAL A 445 52.48 28.61 17.37
C VAL A 445 53.07 29.85 18.03
N HIS A 446 52.26 30.88 18.28
CA HIS A 446 52.66 32.10 18.96
C HIS A 446 53.32 31.84 20.33
N ILE A 447 52.70 30.96 21.14
CA ILE A 447 53.28 30.57 22.44
C ILE A 447 54.59 29.77 22.24
N LEU A 448 54.62 28.83 21.28
CA LEU A 448 55.79 27.99 21.03
C LEU A 448 56.99 28.80 20.52
N GLU A 449 56.78 29.82 19.68
CA GLU A 449 57.82 30.72 19.20
C GLU A 449 58.42 31.50 20.34
N GLY A 450 57.62 31.95 21.31
CA GLY A 450 58.09 32.56 22.53
C GLY A 450 58.97 31.63 23.38
N LEU A 451 58.48 30.35 23.54
CA LEU A 451 59.23 29.32 24.27
C LEU A 451 60.57 28.98 23.57
N LEU A 452 60.55 28.88 22.23
CA LEU A 452 61.80 28.65 21.47
C LEU A 452 62.81 29.75 21.66
N THR A 453 62.33 31.00 21.57
CA THR A 453 63.22 32.20 21.84
C THR A 453 63.78 32.15 23.24
N ALA A 454 63.01 31.68 24.23
CA ALA A 454 63.47 31.55 25.61
C ALA A 454 64.47 30.40 25.78
N VAL A 455 64.33 29.29 25.13
CA VAL A 455 65.27 28.16 25.15
C VAL A 455 66.59 28.54 24.46
N ASP A 456 66.48 29.24 23.32
CA ASP A 456 67.68 29.72 22.60
C ASP A 456 68.51 30.78 23.37
N ASN A 457 67.89 31.53 24.30
CA ASN A 457 68.48 32.53 25.12
C ASN A 457 68.29 32.24 26.61
N ILE A 458 68.43 31.01 27.01
CA ILE A 458 68.09 30.55 28.37
C ILE A 458 68.81 31.23 29.51
N ASP A 459 70.09 31.45 29.35
CA ASP A 459 70.92 32.05 30.39
C ASP A 459 70.45 33.51 30.68
N GLU A 460 70.12 34.27 29.65
CA GLU A 460 69.64 35.63 29.75
C GLU A 460 68.21 35.67 30.32
N ILE A 461 67.39 34.82 29.91
CA ILE A 461 65.99 34.66 30.42
C ILE A 461 66.00 34.28 31.92
N VAL A 462 66.80 33.33 32.33
CA VAL A 462 66.89 32.90 33.72
C VAL A 462 67.53 34.11 34.56
N HIS A 463 68.46 34.88 33.99
CA HIS A 463 68.94 36.02 34.67
C HIS A 463 67.85 37.12 34.87
N ILE A 464 67.02 37.38 33.82
CA ILE A 464 65.92 38.33 33.93
C ILE A 464 64.92 37.87 35.01
N ILE A 465 64.54 36.65 35.01
CA ILE A 465 63.53 36.09 35.96
C ILE A 465 64.07 36.20 37.39
N ARG A 466 65.34 35.83 37.62
CA ARG A 466 66.01 35.88 38.95
C ARG A 466 66.23 37.25 39.46
N SER A 467 66.43 38.25 38.57
CA SER A 467 66.70 39.62 38.95
C SER A 467 65.48 40.54 39.00
N SER A 468 64.31 40.06 38.65
CA SER A 468 63.02 40.76 38.74
C SER A 468 62.41 40.55 40.11
N GLN A 469 61.61 41.53 40.56
CA GLN A 469 60.95 41.47 41.89
C GLN A 469 59.63 40.68 41.84
N ASP A 470 58.99 40.70 40.72
CA ASP A 470 57.74 40.01 40.48
C ASP A 470 57.59 39.54 39.00
N ASP A 471 56.53 38.77 38.72
CA ASP A 471 56.24 38.22 37.40
C ASP A 471 55.93 39.31 36.35
N ALA A 472 55.31 40.42 36.77
CA ALA A 472 54.99 41.55 35.89
C ALA A 472 56.29 42.28 35.44
N GLU A 473 57.25 42.49 36.32
CA GLU A 473 58.54 43.04 35.95
C GLU A 473 59.34 42.11 35.05
N ALA A 474 59.32 40.82 35.34
CA ALA A 474 59.99 39.82 34.50
C ALA A 474 59.42 39.80 33.08
N LYS A 475 58.08 39.77 32.90
CA LYS A 475 57.40 39.90 31.61
C LYS A 475 57.75 41.17 30.87
N LYS A 476 57.74 42.33 31.54
CA LYS A 476 58.10 43.61 30.96
C LYS A 476 59.55 43.63 30.40
N ARG A 477 60.49 43.12 31.17
CA ARG A 477 61.91 43.03 30.76
C ARG A 477 62.14 42.01 29.66
N MET A 478 61.36 40.89 29.62
CA MET A 478 61.41 39.94 28.51
C MET A 478 60.85 40.58 27.24
N ASN A 479 59.79 41.39 27.37
CA ASN A 479 59.28 42.17 26.26
C ASN A 479 60.29 43.21 25.70
N GLU A 480 60.87 44.03 26.57
CA GLU A 480 61.83 45.05 26.18
C GLU A 480 63.04 44.45 25.51
N ARG A 481 63.46 43.24 25.89
CA ARG A 481 64.71 42.64 25.43
C ARG A 481 64.54 41.75 24.19
N PHE A 482 63.44 40.93 24.15
CA PHE A 482 63.25 39.91 23.14
C PHE A 482 61.98 40.13 22.33
N GLY A 483 61.16 41.19 22.64
CA GLY A 483 59.89 41.45 21.96
C GLY A 483 58.82 40.45 22.33
N LEU A 484 58.91 39.70 23.44
CA LEU A 484 57.97 38.71 23.92
C LEU A 484 56.75 39.41 24.54
N ASP A 485 55.57 39.06 24.12
CA ASP A 485 54.34 39.62 24.67
C ASP A 485 53.98 39.01 26.04
N GLU A 486 52.86 39.46 26.61
CA GLU A 486 52.41 39.04 27.93
C GLU A 486 52.05 37.52 27.96
N ILE A 487 51.44 36.97 26.88
CA ILE A 487 51.07 35.61 26.77
C ILE A 487 52.30 34.70 26.69
N GLN A 488 53.26 35.09 25.88
CA GLN A 488 54.52 34.37 25.72
C GLN A 488 55.35 34.44 27.04
N GLY A 489 55.41 35.64 27.69
CA GLY A 489 56.05 35.79 28.98
C GLY A 489 55.44 34.90 30.06
N GLU A 490 54.14 34.82 30.15
CA GLU A 490 53.44 33.89 31.07
C GLU A 490 53.80 32.44 30.83
N ALA A 491 53.79 32.04 29.56
CA ALA A 491 54.12 30.67 29.16
C ALA A 491 55.56 30.29 29.50
N ILE A 492 56.51 31.30 29.40
CA ILE A 492 57.91 31.12 29.78
C ILE A 492 58.05 30.96 31.29
N LEU A 493 57.38 31.79 32.09
CA LEU A 493 57.40 31.68 33.55
C LEU A 493 56.81 30.36 34.07
N GLN A 494 55.84 29.82 33.40
CA GLN A 494 55.23 28.51 33.72
C GLN A 494 56.01 27.31 33.16
N MET A 495 57.12 27.55 32.40
CA MET A 495 57.87 26.50 31.73
C MET A 495 58.56 25.59 32.76
N ARG A 496 58.37 24.29 32.60
CA ARG A 496 59.06 23.27 33.44
C ARG A 496 60.51 23.12 33.03
N LEU A 497 61.43 23.06 34.02
CA LEU A 497 62.89 22.88 33.77
C LEU A 497 63.24 21.69 32.85
N ARG A 498 62.45 20.66 32.79
CA ARG A 498 62.64 19.53 31.87
C ARG A 498 62.61 19.96 30.38
N ARG A 499 61.99 21.06 30.02
CA ARG A 499 61.92 21.57 28.65
C ARG A 499 63.16 22.33 28.18
N LEU A 500 64.16 22.43 29.02
CA LEU A 500 65.45 23.11 28.73
C LEU A 500 66.48 22.15 28.11
N THR A 501 66.13 20.91 27.85
CA THR A 501 67.06 19.93 27.22
C THR A 501 67.11 20.12 25.69
N GLY A 502 68.26 19.83 25.07
CA GLY A 502 68.44 19.92 23.62
C GLY A 502 67.41 19.05 22.82
N LEU A 503 66.95 17.91 23.38
CA LEU A 503 65.92 17.11 22.78
C LEU A 503 64.56 17.84 22.79
N ALA A 504 64.24 18.52 23.90
CA ALA A 504 62.98 19.31 24.01
C ALA A 504 62.96 20.50 23.08
N ARG A 505 64.15 21.08 22.73
CA ARG A 505 64.26 22.15 21.71
C ARG A 505 63.86 21.61 20.33
N GLN A 506 64.32 20.42 19.94
CA GLN A 506 63.93 19.80 18.67
C GLN A 506 62.43 19.51 18.61
N ASP A 507 61.84 18.99 19.69
CA ASP A 507 60.41 18.76 19.80
C ASP A 507 59.61 20.06 19.56
N LEU A 508 60.06 21.20 20.10
CA LEU A 508 59.42 22.51 19.86
C LEU A 508 59.54 22.95 18.38
N VAL A 509 60.70 22.78 17.76
CA VAL A 509 60.89 23.10 16.32
C VAL A 509 60.01 22.25 15.45
N ASP A 510 59.89 20.95 15.75
CA ASP A 510 59.10 20.01 14.99
C ASP A 510 57.60 20.30 15.17
N GLU A 511 57.13 20.61 16.42
CA GLU A 511 55.75 21.02 16.70
C GLU A 511 55.39 22.31 15.95
N ILE A 512 56.27 23.35 15.96
CA ILE A 512 56.05 24.61 15.23
C ILE A 512 55.95 24.33 13.72
N SER A 513 56.85 23.51 13.17
CA SER A 513 56.85 23.19 11.75
C SER A 513 55.56 22.51 11.31
N GLN A 514 55.08 21.56 12.12
CA GLN A 514 53.82 20.88 11.83
C GLN A 514 52.63 21.84 11.91
N LEU A 515 52.53 22.64 12.97
CA LEU A 515 51.45 23.60 13.12
C LEU A 515 51.44 24.68 12.01
N ARG A 516 52.62 25.06 11.49
CA ARG A 516 52.68 25.99 10.35
C ARG A 516 52.13 25.34 9.06
N LEU A 517 52.35 24.04 8.87
CA LEU A 517 51.75 23.28 7.77
C LEU A 517 50.22 23.21 7.94
N ASP A 518 49.77 22.94 9.17
CA ASP A 518 48.33 22.90 9.51
C ASP A 518 47.69 24.26 9.28
N ILE A 519 48.31 25.36 9.73
CA ILE A 519 47.83 26.73 9.49
C ILE A 519 47.72 27.02 7.99
N ALA A 520 48.77 26.72 7.21
CA ALA A 520 48.73 26.92 5.76
C ALA A 520 47.61 26.09 5.08
N TYR A 521 47.36 24.88 5.55
CA TYR A 521 46.25 24.04 5.10
C TYR A 521 44.88 24.66 5.47
N TYR A 522 44.70 25.16 6.71
CA TYR A 522 43.45 25.78 7.13
C TYR A 522 43.17 27.09 6.38
N GLU A 523 44.17 27.92 6.18
CA GLU A 523 44.05 29.14 5.40
C GLU A 523 43.70 28.87 3.95
N ASP A 524 44.33 27.86 3.34
CA ASP A 524 44.06 27.43 1.99
C ASP A 524 42.62 26.80 1.86
N LEU A 525 42.18 26.05 2.87
CA LEU A 525 40.83 25.50 2.92
C LEU A 525 39.77 26.61 3.02
N LEU A 526 39.99 27.61 3.88
CA LEU A 526 39.06 28.74 4.06
C LEU A 526 39.01 29.67 2.83
N ALA A 527 40.08 29.73 2.06
CA ALA A 527 40.15 30.55 0.85
C ALA A 527 39.42 29.95 -0.35
N HIS A 528 39.13 28.62 -0.32
CA HIS A 528 38.63 27.89 -1.48
C HIS A 528 37.43 26.99 -1.08
N GLU A 529 36.22 27.42 -1.40
CA GLU A 529 34.98 26.67 -1.09
C GLU A 529 34.95 25.27 -1.72
N GLU A 530 35.54 25.09 -2.91
CA GLU A 530 35.70 23.79 -3.58
C GLU A 530 36.44 22.76 -2.69
N LYS A 531 37.40 23.20 -1.88
CA LYS A 531 38.13 22.33 -0.93
C LYS A 531 37.27 21.97 0.28
N ILE A 532 36.42 22.87 0.74
CA ILE A 532 35.42 22.60 1.80
C ILE A 532 34.44 21.52 1.31
N LEU A 533 33.93 21.69 0.09
CA LEU A 533 33.04 20.67 -0.54
C LEU A 533 33.73 19.32 -0.69
N ALA A 534 34.99 19.28 -1.05
CA ALA A 534 35.77 18.03 -1.14
C ALA A 534 35.90 17.36 0.24
N VAL A 535 36.17 18.12 1.30
CA VAL A 535 36.24 17.60 2.68
C VAL A 535 34.91 17.04 3.10
N ILE A 536 33.78 17.72 2.82
CA ILE A 536 32.42 17.23 3.10
C ILE A 536 32.15 15.89 2.40
N ALA A 537 32.50 15.80 1.12
CA ALA A 537 32.31 14.57 0.34
C ALA A 537 33.14 13.41 0.90
N ASP A 538 34.39 13.64 1.28
CA ASP A 538 35.29 12.62 1.82
C ASP A 538 34.83 12.14 3.21
N GLU A 539 34.39 13.04 4.08
CA GLU A 539 33.83 12.72 5.40
C GLU A 539 32.54 11.92 5.28
N LEU A 540 31.66 12.31 4.36
CA LEU A 540 30.43 11.56 4.07
C LEU A 540 30.71 10.15 3.54
N ARG A 541 31.70 10.00 2.64
CA ARG A 541 32.12 8.67 2.14
C ARG A 541 32.68 7.82 3.27
N GLU A 542 33.46 8.41 4.20
CA GLU A 542 33.95 7.69 5.37
C GLU A 542 32.81 7.20 6.28
N ILE A 543 31.83 8.05 6.56
CA ILE A 543 30.64 7.71 7.35
C ILE A 543 29.82 6.62 6.65
N SER A 544 29.62 6.76 5.35
CA SER A 544 28.92 5.75 4.54
C SER A 544 29.63 4.40 4.60
N ASN A 545 30.96 4.36 4.40
CA ASN A 545 31.74 3.13 4.50
C ASN A 545 31.67 2.46 5.89
N ARG A 546 31.43 3.22 6.93
CA ARG A 546 31.37 2.73 8.32
C ARG A 546 29.98 2.24 8.74
N TYR A 547 28.91 2.85 8.23
CA TYR A 547 27.54 2.63 8.71
C TYR A 547 26.53 2.20 7.65
N ALA A 548 26.85 2.33 6.35
CA ALA A 548 25.91 1.95 5.30
C ALA A 548 25.72 0.43 5.25
N ASP A 549 24.49 0.03 5.04
CA ASP A 549 24.06 -1.35 4.84
C ASP A 549 23.26 -1.47 3.52
N LYS A 550 22.88 -2.69 3.18
CA LYS A 550 22.11 -2.95 1.96
C LYS A 550 20.68 -2.40 2.10
N ARG A 551 20.12 -1.97 0.97
CA ARG A 551 18.70 -1.59 0.88
C ARG A 551 17.81 -2.74 1.36
N ARG A 552 16.83 -2.43 2.20
CA ARG A 552 15.85 -3.37 2.76
C ARG A 552 14.55 -3.39 1.94
N THR A 553 14.06 -2.22 1.53
CA THR A 553 12.81 -2.07 0.77
C THR A 553 13.05 -2.28 -0.71
N GLN A 554 12.26 -3.15 -1.33
CA GLN A 554 12.27 -3.37 -2.78
C GLN A 554 11.38 -2.31 -3.47
N ILE A 555 11.77 -1.87 -4.66
CA ILE A 555 10.97 -0.97 -5.50
C ILE A 555 10.59 -1.75 -6.75
N SER A 556 9.29 -1.79 -7.06
CA SER A 556 8.72 -2.46 -8.21
C SER A 556 8.16 -1.44 -9.19
N ASP A 557 8.49 -1.57 -10.47
CA ASP A 557 7.94 -0.71 -11.53
C ASP A 557 6.46 -1.00 -11.83
N GLN A 558 5.89 -2.03 -11.24
CA GLN A 558 4.47 -2.39 -11.44
C GLN A 558 3.56 -1.39 -10.70
N ASP A 559 2.80 -0.64 -11.47
CA ASP A 559 1.79 0.27 -10.94
C ASP A 559 0.53 -0.50 -10.53
N ILE A 560 0.05 -0.29 -9.29
CA ILE A 560 -1.08 -1.01 -8.69
C ILE A 560 -2.44 -0.49 -9.18
N GLN A 561 -2.50 0.62 -9.91
CA GLN A 561 -3.78 1.24 -10.29
C GLN A 561 -4.77 0.30 -10.99
N ASN A 562 -4.36 -0.96 -11.29
CA ASN A 562 -5.14 -1.95 -12.03
C ASN A 562 -5.25 -3.33 -11.35
N LEU A 563 -5.38 -3.41 -10.00
CA LEU A 563 -5.98 -4.62 -9.43
C LEU A 563 -7.48 -4.61 -9.78
N ASP A 564 -7.79 -5.26 -10.91
CA ASP A 564 -9.18 -5.43 -11.33
C ASP A 564 -9.93 -6.28 -10.28
N VAL A 565 -11.21 -6.05 -10.12
CA VAL A 565 -12.08 -6.86 -9.23
C VAL A 565 -11.93 -8.35 -9.54
N GLU A 566 -11.57 -8.68 -10.78
CA GLU A 566 -11.32 -10.05 -11.24
C GLU A 566 -10.13 -10.73 -10.58
N ASP A 567 -9.06 -9.99 -10.27
CA ASP A 567 -7.87 -10.53 -9.60
C ASP A 567 -8.15 -11.00 -8.16
N LEU A 568 -9.30 -10.61 -7.63
CA LEU A 568 -9.78 -10.98 -6.29
C LEU A 568 -10.69 -12.21 -6.29
N ILE A 569 -11.06 -12.72 -7.47
CA ILE A 569 -12.03 -13.79 -7.67
C ILE A 569 -11.34 -15.01 -8.26
N ALA A 570 -11.53 -16.17 -7.63
CA ALA A 570 -11.02 -17.42 -8.19
C ALA A 570 -11.61 -17.70 -9.57
N GLU A 571 -10.77 -18.10 -10.53
CA GLU A 571 -11.23 -18.55 -11.82
C GLU A 571 -11.78 -19.98 -11.70
N GLU A 572 -13.11 -20.11 -11.71
CA GLU A 572 -13.83 -21.37 -11.57
C GLU A 572 -14.86 -21.54 -12.67
N ASP A 573 -15.05 -22.80 -13.12
CA ASP A 573 -16.11 -23.11 -14.05
C ASP A 573 -17.47 -23.13 -13.32
N MET A 574 -18.40 -22.30 -13.75
CA MET A 574 -19.75 -22.17 -13.21
C MET A 574 -20.80 -22.66 -14.18
N VAL A 575 -21.79 -23.38 -13.68
CA VAL A 575 -23.03 -23.65 -14.41
C VAL A 575 -24.00 -22.51 -14.21
N VAL A 576 -24.28 -21.78 -15.26
CA VAL A 576 -25.26 -20.68 -15.24
C VAL A 576 -26.59 -21.21 -15.77
N THR A 577 -27.66 -20.95 -15.02
CA THR A 577 -29.02 -21.35 -15.36
C THR A 577 -29.88 -20.09 -15.48
N VAL A 578 -30.62 -19.98 -16.60
CA VAL A 578 -31.58 -18.89 -16.82
C VAL A 578 -32.94 -19.56 -17.10
N THR A 579 -33.98 -19.21 -16.35
CA THR A 579 -35.32 -19.77 -16.50
C THR A 579 -36.19 -18.91 -17.42
N HIS A 580 -37.30 -19.51 -17.95
CA HIS A 580 -38.23 -18.79 -18.78
C HIS A 580 -38.94 -17.63 -18.07
N ALA A 581 -39.19 -17.80 -16.78
CA ALA A 581 -39.75 -16.72 -15.94
C ALA A 581 -38.70 -15.62 -15.57
N GLY A 582 -37.46 -15.73 -16.09
CA GLY A 582 -36.42 -14.72 -15.91
C GLY A 582 -35.63 -14.83 -14.59
N TYR A 583 -35.47 -16.01 -14.01
CA TYR A 583 -34.58 -16.23 -12.87
C TYR A 583 -33.20 -16.68 -13.34
N VAL A 584 -32.17 -16.15 -12.73
CA VAL A 584 -30.77 -16.47 -13.03
C VAL A 584 -30.04 -16.90 -11.77
N LYS A 585 -29.15 -17.87 -11.89
CA LYS A 585 -28.21 -18.28 -10.85
C LYS A 585 -26.93 -18.85 -11.46
N ARG A 586 -25.86 -18.83 -10.72
CA ARG A 586 -24.63 -19.58 -11.00
C ARG A 586 -24.34 -20.59 -9.89
N VAL A 587 -23.80 -21.73 -10.26
CA VAL A 587 -23.51 -22.86 -9.35
C VAL A 587 -22.17 -23.47 -9.79
N PRO A 588 -21.19 -23.76 -8.92
CA PRO A 588 -19.95 -24.43 -9.29
C PRO A 588 -20.22 -25.76 -10.00
N VAL A 589 -19.50 -26.07 -11.09
CA VAL A 589 -19.65 -27.29 -11.88
C VAL A 589 -19.47 -28.55 -11.03
N GLU A 590 -18.65 -28.50 -9.99
CA GLU A 590 -18.34 -29.63 -9.11
C GLU A 590 -19.57 -30.18 -8.38
N ILE A 591 -20.59 -29.36 -8.13
CA ILE A 591 -21.85 -29.76 -7.48
C ILE A 591 -22.65 -30.70 -8.39
N TYR A 592 -22.41 -30.66 -9.71
CA TYR A 592 -23.07 -31.53 -10.70
C TYR A 592 -22.21 -32.77 -11.03
N ARG A 593 -22.09 -33.72 -10.13
CA ARG A 593 -21.36 -34.99 -10.36
C ARG A 593 -21.95 -35.78 -11.52
N SER A 594 -21.12 -36.28 -12.43
CA SER A 594 -21.55 -37.16 -13.50
C SER A 594 -22.08 -38.51 -12.94
N GLN A 595 -23.30 -38.86 -13.23
CA GLN A 595 -23.90 -40.17 -12.85
C GLN A 595 -23.69 -41.23 -13.95
N LYS A 596 -23.52 -42.49 -13.55
CA LYS A 596 -23.45 -43.61 -14.46
C LYS A 596 -24.83 -43.94 -15.05
N ARG A 597 -24.83 -44.59 -16.23
CA ARG A 597 -26.02 -45.04 -16.96
C ARG A 597 -26.99 -45.77 -16.01
N GLY A 598 -28.29 -45.37 -15.94
CA GLY A 598 -29.32 -45.98 -15.07
C GLY A 598 -29.50 -45.31 -13.71
N GLY A 599 -28.78 -44.20 -13.39
CA GLY A 599 -28.98 -43.42 -12.17
C GLY A 599 -30.35 -42.70 -12.18
N LYS A 600 -31.03 -42.65 -11.02
CA LYS A 600 -32.17 -41.75 -10.79
C LYS A 600 -31.71 -40.33 -10.93
N GLY A 601 -32.30 -39.54 -11.84
CA GLY A 601 -31.98 -38.13 -12.04
C GLY A 601 -32.04 -37.35 -10.72
N VAL A 602 -31.25 -36.31 -10.62
CA VAL A 602 -31.21 -35.42 -9.45
C VAL A 602 -32.02 -34.18 -9.77
N GLN A 603 -32.97 -33.81 -8.91
CA GLN A 603 -33.74 -32.58 -9.06
C GLN A 603 -32.81 -31.36 -9.08
N GLY A 604 -32.80 -30.65 -10.21
CA GLY A 604 -31.82 -29.57 -10.46
C GLY A 604 -32.28 -28.19 -9.99
N VAL A 605 -33.56 -27.89 -10.01
CA VAL A 605 -34.11 -26.58 -9.60
C VAL A 605 -35.52 -26.82 -9.07
N SER A 606 -35.91 -26.17 -7.97
CA SER A 606 -37.29 -26.08 -7.55
C SER A 606 -37.94 -24.91 -8.31
N LEU A 607 -38.73 -25.22 -9.32
CA LEU A 607 -39.38 -24.23 -10.17
C LEU A 607 -40.79 -23.90 -9.63
N LYS A 608 -41.33 -22.72 -9.96
CA LYS A 608 -42.75 -22.39 -9.76
C LYS A 608 -43.56 -23.14 -10.81
N GLU A 609 -44.85 -23.36 -10.53
CA GLU A 609 -45.81 -23.82 -11.56
C GLU A 609 -45.67 -22.91 -12.80
N ASN A 610 -45.43 -23.53 -13.96
CA ASN A 610 -45.23 -22.88 -15.26
C ASN A 610 -43.84 -22.18 -15.50
N ASP A 611 -42.76 -22.47 -14.74
CA ASP A 611 -41.40 -22.02 -15.04
C ASP A 611 -40.50 -23.20 -15.46
N PHE A 612 -39.58 -22.98 -16.41
CA PHE A 612 -38.62 -23.98 -16.89
C PHE A 612 -37.27 -23.33 -17.22
N VAL A 613 -36.21 -24.15 -17.26
CA VAL A 613 -34.85 -23.67 -17.61
C VAL A 613 -34.77 -23.46 -19.12
N GLU A 614 -34.67 -22.22 -19.53
CA GLU A 614 -34.55 -21.85 -20.96
C GLU A 614 -33.09 -21.90 -21.44
N ASN A 615 -32.15 -21.46 -20.64
CA ASN A 615 -30.74 -21.49 -20.97
C ASN A 615 -29.91 -22.12 -19.83
N LEU A 616 -29.03 -23.06 -20.20
CA LEU A 616 -28.06 -23.69 -19.33
C LEU A 616 -26.72 -23.75 -20.06
N PHE A 617 -25.65 -23.19 -19.45
CA PHE A 617 -24.34 -23.20 -20.05
C PHE A 617 -23.26 -23.22 -18.96
N VAL A 618 -22.04 -23.58 -19.33
CA VAL A 618 -20.84 -23.49 -18.47
C VAL A 618 -19.99 -22.33 -18.95
N ALA A 619 -19.54 -21.52 -18.01
CA ALA A 619 -18.67 -20.40 -18.25
C ALA A 619 -17.73 -20.17 -17.05
N SER A 620 -16.54 -19.63 -17.28
CA SER A 620 -15.62 -19.21 -16.22
C SER A 620 -16.19 -18.01 -15.47
N THR A 621 -15.87 -17.87 -14.18
CA THR A 621 -16.20 -16.67 -13.37
C THR A 621 -15.77 -15.37 -14.02
N HIS A 622 -14.68 -15.38 -14.80
CA HIS A 622 -14.10 -14.22 -15.48
C HIS A 622 -14.65 -13.97 -16.90
N ASP A 623 -15.53 -14.86 -17.42
CA ASP A 623 -16.13 -14.65 -18.74
C ASP A 623 -17.19 -13.55 -18.70
N TYR A 624 -17.36 -12.85 -19.81
CA TYR A 624 -18.51 -12.00 -20.05
C TYR A 624 -19.73 -12.81 -20.44
N VAL A 625 -20.88 -12.38 -19.98
CA VAL A 625 -22.18 -12.91 -20.39
C VAL A 625 -22.96 -11.79 -21.07
N LEU A 626 -23.29 -12.00 -22.33
CA LEU A 626 -24.13 -11.11 -23.14
C LEU A 626 -25.56 -11.65 -23.12
N PHE A 627 -26.49 -10.91 -22.53
CA PHE A 627 -27.91 -11.22 -22.50
C PHE A 627 -28.63 -10.47 -23.61
N PHE A 628 -29.12 -11.21 -24.63
CA PHE A 628 -29.89 -10.65 -25.72
C PHE A 628 -31.39 -10.83 -25.45
N THR A 629 -32.16 -9.73 -25.59
CA THR A 629 -33.59 -9.73 -25.29
C THR A 629 -34.46 -9.84 -26.54
N ASN A 630 -35.74 -10.20 -26.33
CA ASN A 630 -36.75 -10.25 -27.39
C ASN A 630 -36.92 -8.87 -28.09
N LEU A 631 -36.64 -7.76 -27.43
CA LEU A 631 -36.72 -6.41 -27.95
C LEU A 631 -35.49 -5.99 -28.77
N GLY A 632 -34.50 -6.90 -28.95
CA GLY A 632 -33.30 -6.65 -29.73
C GLY A 632 -32.23 -5.83 -29.01
N LYS A 633 -32.28 -5.76 -27.68
CA LYS A 633 -31.24 -5.15 -26.84
C LYS A 633 -30.22 -6.21 -26.35
N VAL A 634 -29.04 -5.76 -25.95
CA VAL A 634 -28.00 -6.58 -25.32
C VAL A 634 -27.51 -5.93 -24.05
N TYR A 635 -27.33 -6.72 -23.00
CA TYR A 635 -26.74 -6.34 -21.71
C TYR A 635 -25.51 -7.18 -21.46
N ARG A 636 -24.45 -6.57 -20.90
CA ARG A 636 -23.18 -7.23 -20.61
C ARG A 636 -22.92 -7.28 -19.11
N LEU A 637 -22.67 -8.46 -18.59
CA LEU A 637 -22.26 -8.70 -17.21
C LEU A 637 -21.07 -9.68 -17.19
N LYS A 638 -20.33 -9.71 -16.09
CA LYS A 638 -19.38 -10.78 -15.78
C LYS A 638 -20.10 -11.95 -15.10
N VAL A 639 -19.63 -13.19 -15.32
CA VAL A 639 -20.23 -14.38 -14.65
C VAL A 639 -20.17 -14.25 -13.14
N HIS A 640 -19.09 -13.65 -12.59
CA HIS A 640 -18.96 -13.46 -11.15
C HIS A 640 -19.95 -12.44 -10.55
N GLU A 641 -20.56 -11.59 -11.36
CA GLU A 641 -21.62 -10.65 -10.94
C GLU A 641 -22.99 -11.35 -10.81
N LEU A 642 -23.15 -12.55 -11.39
CA LEU A 642 -24.37 -13.30 -11.30
C LEU A 642 -24.57 -13.91 -9.89
N PRO A 643 -25.81 -13.98 -9.37
CA PRO A 643 -26.08 -14.50 -8.03
C PRO A 643 -25.66 -15.95 -7.87
N VAL A 644 -24.96 -16.25 -6.78
CA VAL A 644 -24.59 -17.62 -6.39
C VAL A 644 -25.82 -18.33 -5.84
N GLY A 645 -26.09 -19.52 -6.29
CA GLY A 645 -27.20 -20.35 -5.80
C GLY A 645 -26.74 -21.74 -5.40
N SER A 646 -27.55 -22.41 -4.56
CA SER A 646 -27.44 -23.84 -4.38
C SER A 646 -28.09 -24.57 -5.55
N ARG A 647 -27.87 -25.90 -5.68
CA ARG A 647 -28.46 -26.72 -6.74
C ARG A 647 -29.98 -26.60 -6.81
N THR A 648 -30.66 -26.56 -5.67
CA THR A 648 -32.11 -26.57 -5.55
C THR A 648 -32.77 -25.21 -5.49
N THR A 649 -32.02 -24.13 -5.27
CA THR A 649 -32.58 -22.78 -5.20
C THR A 649 -33.04 -22.29 -6.56
N LYS A 650 -34.05 -21.43 -6.56
CA LYS A 650 -34.66 -20.83 -7.75
C LYS A 650 -33.71 -19.82 -8.44
N GLY A 651 -32.83 -19.19 -7.71
CA GLY A 651 -32.04 -18.03 -8.17
C GLY A 651 -32.74 -16.70 -7.93
N SER A 652 -32.10 -15.60 -8.41
CA SER A 652 -32.67 -14.25 -8.34
C SER A 652 -33.33 -13.86 -9.67
N ALA A 653 -34.34 -13.02 -9.60
CA ALA A 653 -34.93 -12.48 -10.81
C ALA A 653 -33.92 -11.66 -11.60
N ILE A 654 -33.88 -11.83 -12.91
CA ILE A 654 -32.87 -11.15 -13.77
C ILE A 654 -33.03 -9.62 -13.75
N ILE A 655 -34.24 -9.12 -13.45
CA ILE A 655 -34.50 -7.70 -13.29
C ILE A 655 -33.74 -7.11 -12.07
N ASN A 656 -33.44 -7.93 -11.07
CA ASN A 656 -32.63 -7.49 -9.92
C ASN A 656 -31.12 -7.52 -10.21
N VAL A 657 -30.72 -8.10 -11.35
CA VAL A 657 -29.32 -8.19 -11.80
C VAL A 657 -29.08 -7.20 -12.93
N ILE A 658 -30.09 -6.96 -13.74
CA ILE A 658 -30.11 -5.97 -14.83
C ILE A 658 -31.27 -5.01 -14.54
N GLU A 659 -31.00 -3.99 -13.76
CA GLU A 659 -32.01 -3.04 -13.24
C GLU A 659 -32.73 -2.22 -14.31
N THR A 660 -32.13 -2.15 -15.52
CA THR A 660 -32.62 -1.35 -16.66
C THR A 660 -33.48 -2.14 -17.65
N LEU A 661 -33.90 -3.37 -17.33
CA LEU A 661 -34.80 -4.15 -18.16
C LEU A 661 -36.20 -3.51 -18.22
N ALA A 662 -36.74 -3.33 -19.44
CA ALA A 662 -38.07 -2.78 -19.64
C ALA A 662 -39.17 -3.79 -19.27
N GLU A 663 -40.37 -3.31 -18.97
CA GLU A 663 -41.53 -4.18 -18.71
C GLU A 663 -41.85 -5.05 -19.95
N GLY A 664 -41.98 -6.36 -19.76
CA GLY A 664 -42.21 -7.33 -20.83
C GLY A 664 -40.96 -7.74 -21.62
N GLU A 665 -39.78 -7.18 -21.30
CA GLU A 665 -38.51 -7.57 -21.91
C GLU A 665 -38.02 -8.92 -21.35
N LYS A 666 -37.73 -9.90 -22.24
CA LYS A 666 -37.30 -11.24 -21.88
C LYS A 666 -35.99 -11.61 -22.57
N VAL A 667 -35.12 -12.28 -21.83
CA VAL A 667 -33.89 -12.84 -22.39
C VAL A 667 -34.21 -13.99 -23.35
N LYS A 668 -33.69 -13.92 -24.59
CA LYS A 668 -33.88 -14.92 -25.65
C LYS A 668 -32.61 -15.66 -26.02
N ALA A 669 -31.45 -15.04 -25.83
CA ALA A 669 -30.18 -15.70 -26.09
C ALA A 669 -29.13 -15.22 -25.09
N VAL A 670 -28.23 -16.12 -24.77
CA VAL A 670 -27.08 -15.81 -23.90
C VAL A 670 -25.83 -16.28 -24.63
N ILE A 671 -24.85 -15.40 -24.71
CA ILE A 671 -23.53 -15.68 -25.29
C ILE A 671 -22.45 -15.38 -24.24
N THR A 672 -21.58 -16.34 -24.02
CA THR A 672 -20.42 -16.18 -23.14
C THR A 672 -19.18 -15.94 -23.95
N THR A 673 -18.31 -15.05 -23.50
CA THR A 673 -17.04 -14.78 -24.15
C THR A 673 -16.01 -14.29 -23.16
N ARG A 674 -14.74 -14.60 -23.41
CA ARG A 674 -13.61 -14.05 -22.64
C ARG A 674 -13.20 -12.68 -23.14
N ASP A 675 -13.18 -12.54 -24.46
CA ASP A 675 -12.71 -11.39 -25.24
C ASP A 675 -13.64 -11.11 -26.44
N PHE A 676 -13.40 -10.02 -27.13
CA PHE A 676 -14.18 -9.54 -28.28
C PHE A 676 -13.33 -9.44 -29.56
N PRO A 677 -12.86 -10.58 -30.11
CA PRO A 677 -12.02 -10.56 -31.31
C PRO A 677 -12.77 -10.05 -32.56
N GLU A 678 -12.06 -9.35 -33.43
CA GLU A 678 -12.63 -8.70 -34.62
C GLU A 678 -13.10 -9.69 -35.70
N ASP A 679 -12.51 -10.88 -35.75
CA ASP A 679 -12.80 -11.94 -36.72
C ASP A 679 -13.95 -12.88 -36.30
N ASN A 680 -14.53 -12.66 -35.11
CA ASN A 680 -15.69 -13.38 -34.64
C ASN A 680 -16.96 -12.55 -34.87
N TYR A 681 -18.00 -13.24 -35.30
CA TYR A 681 -19.29 -12.63 -35.60
C TYR A 681 -20.44 -13.23 -34.82
N LEU A 682 -21.45 -12.42 -34.54
CA LEU A 682 -22.73 -12.85 -34.01
C LEU A 682 -23.78 -12.88 -35.15
N MET A 683 -24.45 -14.00 -35.30
CA MET A 683 -25.61 -14.17 -36.17
C MET A 683 -26.88 -14.07 -35.34
N PHE A 684 -27.76 -13.18 -35.73
CA PHE A 684 -29.08 -12.94 -35.14
C PHE A 684 -30.15 -13.51 -36.03
N ALA A 685 -31.24 -13.98 -35.42
CA ALA A 685 -32.38 -14.47 -36.17
C ALA A 685 -33.70 -14.06 -35.48
N THR A 686 -34.64 -13.53 -36.23
CA THR A 686 -35.93 -13.04 -35.74
C THR A 686 -37.09 -13.98 -36.04
N LYS A 687 -38.19 -13.79 -35.36
CA LYS A 687 -39.43 -14.60 -35.48
C LYS A 687 -40.04 -14.57 -36.91
N GLN A 688 -39.86 -13.43 -37.59
CA GLN A 688 -40.30 -13.26 -38.98
C GLN A 688 -39.27 -13.78 -40.01
N GLY A 689 -38.18 -14.43 -39.57
CA GLY A 689 -37.21 -15.09 -40.44
C GLY A 689 -36.15 -14.13 -41.02
N MET A 690 -35.94 -12.96 -40.41
CA MET A 690 -34.79 -12.10 -40.74
C MET A 690 -33.54 -12.61 -40.05
N VAL A 691 -32.38 -12.42 -40.68
CA VAL A 691 -31.06 -12.73 -40.12
C VAL A 691 -30.13 -11.54 -40.29
N LYS A 692 -29.21 -11.38 -39.31
CA LYS A 692 -28.22 -10.32 -39.31
C LYS A 692 -26.90 -10.86 -38.78
N LYS A 693 -25.79 -10.50 -39.43
CA LYS A 693 -24.43 -10.80 -39.00
C LYS A 693 -23.75 -9.52 -38.57
N THR A 694 -23.16 -9.49 -37.34
CA THR A 694 -22.47 -8.32 -36.76
C THR A 694 -21.17 -8.77 -36.13
N ALA A 695 -20.08 -8.01 -36.29
CA ALA A 695 -18.82 -8.29 -35.63
C ALA A 695 -18.97 -8.26 -34.11
N MET A 696 -18.27 -9.15 -33.42
CA MET A 696 -18.37 -9.29 -31.96
C MET A 696 -17.75 -8.10 -31.22
N SER A 697 -16.72 -7.48 -31.81
CA SER A 697 -16.07 -6.26 -31.32
C SER A 697 -17.03 -5.06 -31.19
N GLU A 698 -18.12 -5.03 -31.94
CA GLU A 698 -19.17 -4.00 -31.81
C GLU A 698 -19.87 -4.02 -30.41
N TYR A 699 -19.72 -5.09 -29.63
CA TYR A 699 -20.35 -5.28 -28.32
C TYR A 699 -19.38 -5.12 -27.15
N ASP A 700 -18.08 -4.85 -27.39
CA ASP A 700 -17.09 -4.68 -26.35
C ASP A 700 -17.42 -3.50 -25.41
N ARG A 701 -18.00 -2.42 -25.93
CA ARG A 701 -18.35 -1.23 -25.15
C ARG A 701 -19.82 -1.22 -24.70
N THR A 702 -20.42 -2.39 -24.44
CA THR A 702 -21.78 -2.47 -23.93
C THR A 702 -21.84 -1.91 -22.52
N ARG A 703 -22.71 -0.90 -22.29
CA ARG A 703 -22.95 -0.28 -20.99
C ARG A 703 -23.91 -1.10 -20.16
N LYS A 704 -23.98 -0.86 -18.85
CA LYS A 704 -24.96 -1.49 -17.94
C LYS A 704 -26.42 -1.21 -18.35
N ASP A 705 -26.67 -0.06 -18.96
CA ASP A 705 -28.01 0.36 -19.45
C ASP A 705 -28.45 -0.36 -20.72
N GLY A 706 -27.62 -1.24 -21.24
CA GLY A 706 -27.87 -2.00 -22.46
C GLY A 706 -27.59 -1.21 -23.74
N LEU A 707 -27.46 -1.95 -24.84
CA LEU A 707 -27.28 -1.41 -26.19
C LEU A 707 -28.29 -2.04 -27.15
N ILE A 708 -28.70 -1.30 -28.18
CA ILE A 708 -29.46 -1.86 -29.30
C ILE A 708 -28.55 -2.81 -30.08
N ALA A 709 -28.89 -4.10 -30.09
CA ALA A 709 -28.17 -5.14 -30.81
C ALA A 709 -28.70 -5.34 -32.24
N ILE A 710 -29.98 -5.17 -32.45
CA ILE A 710 -30.67 -5.25 -33.75
C ILE A 710 -31.92 -4.38 -33.74
N ASN A 711 -32.19 -3.62 -34.79
CA ASN A 711 -33.45 -2.93 -34.96
C ASN A 711 -34.51 -3.92 -35.52
N LEU A 712 -35.52 -4.22 -34.72
CA LEU A 712 -36.62 -5.11 -35.06
C LEU A 712 -37.65 -4.34 -35.90
N LYS A 713 -38.34 -5.04 -36.81
CA LYS A 713 -39.51 -4.51 -37.50
C LYS A 713 -40.73 -4.60 -36.57
N ASP A 714 -41.75 -3.82 -36.87
CA ASP A 714 -43.00 -3.84 -36.12
C ASP A 714 -43.60 -5.26 -36.00
N GLY A 715 -43.86 -5.70 -34.76
CA GLY A 715 -44.39 -7.03 -34.48
C GLY A 715 -43.39 -8.18 -34.64
N ASP A 716 -42.10 -7.91 -34.86
CA ASP A 716 -41.03 -8.91 -34.88
C ASP A 716 -40.37 -9.04 -33.53
N GLU A 717 -39.80 -10.19 -33.24
CA GLU A 717 -39.09 -10.50 -32.01
C GLU A 717 -37.76 -11.18 -32.33
N LEU A 718 -36.71 -10.91 -31.52
CA LEU A 718 -35.48 -11.69 -31.57
C LEU A 718 -35.73 -13.08 -30.99
N VAL A 719 -35.37 -14.12 -31.76
CA VAL A 719 -35.54 -15.52 -31.34
C VAL A 719 -34.23 -16.14 -30.89
N ASN A 720 -33.14 -15.85 -31.62
CA ASN A 720 -31.86 -16.49 -31.34
C ASN A 720 -30.66 -15.63 -31.75
N VAL A 721 -29.56 -15.81 -31.02
CA VAL A 721 -28.22 -15.28 -31.35
C VAL A 721 -27.21 -16.39 -31.19
N ARG A 722 -26.30 -16.54 -32.18
CA ARG A 722 -25.21 -17.53 -32.17
C ARG A 722 -23.91 -16.91 -32.65
N ARG A 723 -22.81 -17.41 -32.10
CA ARG A 723 -21.47 -17.08 -32.64
C ARG A 723 -21.27 -17.81 -33.97
N VAL A 724 -20.70 -17.14 -34.94
CA VAL A 724 -20.43 -17.67 -36.27
C VAL A 724 -19.03 -17.26 -36.70
N HIS A 725 -18.32 -18.20 -37.35
CA HIS A 725 -16.99 -17.97 -37.89
C HIS A 725 -17.02 -18.04 -39.42
N PRO A 726 -16.04 -17.45 -40.09
CA PRO A 726 -15.93 -17.59 -41.54
C PRO A 726 -15.88 -19.05 -41.95
N GLY A 727 -16.72 -19.41 -42.97
CA GLY A 727 -16.87 -20.79 -43.49
C GLY A 727 -17.90 -21.65 -42.77
N ASP A 728 -18.58 -21.14 -41.73
CA ASP A 728 -19.69 -21.82 -41.08
C ASP A 728 -20.96 -21.80 -41.96
N LYS A 729 -21.89 -22.72 -41.66
CA LYS A 729 -23.21 -22.76 -42.31
C LYS A 729 -24.31 -22.52 -41.28
N VAL A 730 -25.31 -21.79 -41.69
CA VAL A 730 -26.46 -21.42 -40.87
C VAL A 730 -27.65 -22.33 -41.18
N VAL A 731 -28.23 -22.92 -40.15
CA VAL A 731 -29.48 -23.71 -40.26
C VAL A 731 -30.58 -22.91 -39.58
N LEU A 732 -31.66 -22.60 -40.32
CA LEU A 732 -32.89 -22.04 -39.75
C LEU A 732 -34.01 -23.06 -39.83
N CYS A 733 -34.75 -23.22 -38.73
CA CYS A 733 -35.90 -24.12 -38.65
C CYS A 733 -37.17 -23.33 -38.40
N SER A 734 -38.26 -23.70 -39.13
CA SER A 734 -39.57 -23.08 -38.99
C SER A 734 -40.57 -24.01 -38.31
N SER A 735 -41.63 -23.44 -37.71
CA SER A 735 -42.65 -24.15 -36.96
C SER A 735 -43.45 -25.12 -37.82
N ASP A 736 -43.50 -24.90 -39.14
CA ASP A 736 -44.12 -25.81 -40.11
C ASP A 736 -43.22 -27.00 -40.50
N GLY A 737 -42.16 -27.29 -39.75
CA GLY A 737 -41.31 -28.46 -39.93
C GLY A 737 -40.31 -28.38 -41.10
N LYS A 738 -39.98 -27.17 -41.59
CA LYS A 738 -38.95 -26.96 -42.61
C LYS A 738 -37.65 -26.45 -42.05
N ALA A 739 -36.57 -26.73 -42.77
CA ALA A 739 -35.24 -26.17 -42.46
C ALA A 739 -34.56 -25.66 -43.74
N ILE A 740 -33.82 -24.56 -43.66
CA ILE A 740 -32.95 -24.06 -44.68
C ILE A 740 -31.52 -24.05 -44.19
N LEU A 741 -30.58 -24.49 -45.04
CA LEU A 741 -29.15 -24.47 -44.81
C LEU A 741 -28.52 -23.53 -45.85
N PHE A 742 -27.73 -22.54 -45.38
CA PHE A 742 -26.99 -21.62 -46.25
C PHE A 742 -25.64 -21.23 -45.65
N ASP A 743 -24.72 -20.76 -46.45
CA ASP A 743 -23.40 -20.34 -46.00
C ASP A 743 -23.46 -18.97 -45.26
N GLU A 744 -22.71 -18.83 -44.17
CA GLU A 744 -22.72 -17.64 -43.37
C GLU A 744 -22.39 -16.36 -44.19
N ALA A 745 -21.54 -16.49 -45.23
CA ALA A 745 -21.12 -15.41 -46.11
C ALA A 745 -22.30 -14.79 -46.91
N GLU A 746 -23.40 -15.55 -47.11
CA GLU A 746 -24.64 -15.01 -47.71
C GLU A 746 -25.23 -13.85 -46.89
N ALA A 747 -24.94 -13.78 -45.56
CA ALA A 747 -25.31 -12.66 -44.73
C ALA A 747 -24.09 -11.74 -44.53
N ARG A 748 -24.04 -10.64 -45.26
CA ARG A 748 -22.97 -9.65 -45.10
C ARG A 748 -22.90 -9.10 -43.69
N SER A 749 -21.71 -8.76 -43.22
CA SER A 749 -21.53 -8.09 -41.90
C SER A 749 -22.19 -6.70 -41.94
N MET A 750 -22.89 -6.35 -40.85
CA MET A 750 -23.67 -5.13 -40.73
C MET A 750 -23.53 -4.58 -39.32
N GLY A 751 -23.56 -3.25 -39.18
CA GLY A 751 -23.49 -2.57 -37.85
C GLY A 751 -24.73 -2.85 -36.99
N ARG A 752 -24.64 -2.56 -35.68
CA ARG A 752 -25.68 -2.87 -34.67
C ARG A 752 -27.05 -2.33 -35.00
N GLY A 753 -27.18 -1.10 -35.50
CA GLY A 753 -28.44 -0.40 -35.76
C GLY A 753 -29.19 -0.85 -37.00
N THR A 754 -28.93 -2.03 -37.56
CA THR A 754 -29.61 -2.52 -38.77
C THR A 754 -30.66 -3.61 -38.47
N SER A 755 -31.65 -3.79 -39.33
CA SER A 755 -32.72 -4.81 -39.18
C SER A 755 -32.39 -6.18 -39.82
N GLY A 756 -31.23 -6.29 -40.46
CA GLY A 756 -30.82 -7.54 -41.14
C GLY A 756 -31.43 -7.75 -42.54
N VAL A 757 -31.30 -8.97 -43.01
CA VAL A 757 -31.75 -9.41 -44.34
C VAL A 757 -32.61 -10.67 -44.18
N ARG A 758 -33.44 -11.02 -45.19
CA ARG A 758 -34.29 -12.20 -45.14
C ARG A 758 -33.45 -13.47 -45.17
N GLY A 759 -33.56 -14.29 -44.09
CA GLY A 759 -32.91 -15.60 -43.93
C GLY A 759 -33.75 -16.77 -44.49
N ILE A 760 -35.04 -16.82 -44.16
CA ILE A 760 -35.99 -17.80 -44.62
C ILE A 760 -37.33 -17.14 -45.03
N THR A 761 -38.00 -17.65 -46.04
CA THR A 761 -39.37 -17.23 -46.42
C THR A 761 -40.37 -18.14 -45.74
N LEU A 762 -41.13 -17.60 -44.77
CA LEU A 762 -42.20 -18.29 -44.04
C LEU A 762 -43.50 -18.15 -44.77
N LYS A 763 -44.38 -19.22 -44.73
CA LYS A 763 -45.70 -19.23 -45.34
C LYS A 763 -46.80 -19.30 -44.27
N GLY A 764 -47.90 -18.59 -44.52
CA GLY A 764 -49.04 -18.56 -43.59
C GLY A 764 -48.64 -18.03 -42.22
N ASN A 765 -49.08 -18.71 -41.18
CA ASN A 765 -48.77 -18.37 -39.76
C ASN A 765 -47.48 -19.02 -39.26
N ALA A 766 -46.63 -19.60 -40.16
CA ALA A 766 -45.38 -20.19 -39.72
C ALA A 766 -44.41 -19.14 -39.16
N THR A 767 -43.75 -19.48 -38.06
CA THR A 767 -42.74 -18.67 -37.40
C THR A 767 -41.38 -19.37 -37.41
N MET A 768 -40.31 -18.64 -37.29
CA MET A 768 -38.99 -19.25 -37.10
C MET A 768 -38.81 -19.68 -35.64
N LEU A 769 -38.40 -20.92 -35.41
CA LEU A 769 -38.26 -21.53 -34.08
C LEU A 769 -36.85 -21.44 -33.55
N GLY A 770 -35.84 -21.50 -34.42
CA GLY A 770 -34.46 -21.51 -33.98
C GLY A 770 -33.45 -21.45 -35.10
N MET A 771 -32.29 -21.01 -34.75
CA MET A 771 -31.11 -20.94 -35.60
C MET A 771 -29.97 -21.72 -34.96
N GLU A 772 -29.26 -22.51 -35.72
CA GLU A 772 -28.05 -23.23 -35.33
C GLU A 772 -26.93 -22.99 -36.35
N ILE A 773 -25.70 -23.08 -35.84
CA ILE A 773 -24.50 -22.93 -36.66
C ILE A 773 -23.79 -24.28 -36.76
N THR A 774 -23.29 -24.61 -37.94
CA THR A 774 -22.57 -25.86 -38.22
C THR A 774 -21.42 -25.63 -39.18
N ASN A 775 -20.36 -26.37 -39.04
CA ASN A 775 -19.26 -26.44 -40.02
C ASN A 775 -19.53 -27.43 -41.17
N GLY A 776 -20.80 -27.89 -41.34
CA GLY A 776 -21.19 -28.89 -42.30
C GLY A 776 -21.20 -30.33 -41.76
N ASN A 777 -20.70 -30.52 -40.57
CA ASN A 777 -20.65 -31.82 -39.89
C ASN A 777 -21.72 -31.92 -38.78
N GLY A 778 -22.06 -33.15 -38.38
CA GLY A 778 -23.03 -33.40 -37.33
C GLY A 778 -24.41 -33.72 -37.83
N ASP A 779 -25.36 -33.85 -36.93
CA ASP A 779 -26.75 -34.16 -37.19
C ASP A 779 -27.66 -33.05 -36.68
N LEU A 780 -28.71 -32.70 -37.42
CA LEU A 780 -29.76 -31.83 -36.95
C LEU A 780 -30.73 -32.67 -36.10
N PHE A 781 -30.75 -32.47 -34.80
CA PHE A 781 -31.76 -33.02 -33.89
C PHE A 781 -32.98 -32.10 -33.90
N VAL A 782 -34.17 -32.72 -34.03
CA VAL A 782 -35.46 -32.02 -33.96
C VAL A 782 -36.38 -32.79 -33.05
N ILE A 783 -37.26 -32.08 -32.31
CA ILE A 783 -38.27 -32.67 -31.41
C ILE A 783 -39.58 -31.92 -31.44
N THR A 784 -40.69 -32.66 -31.31
CA THR A 784 -42.03 -32.10 -31.30
C THR A 784 -42.55 -31.96 -29.85
N GLU A 785 -43.65 -31.20 -29.67
CA GLU A 785 -44.35 -31.00 -28.39
C GLU A 785 -44.60 -32.28 -27.61
N LYS A 786 -45.01 -33.35 -28.30
CA LYS A 786 -45.34 -34.64 -27.67
C LYS A 786 -44.15 -35.60 -27.52
N GLY A 787 -42.90 -35.06 -27.55
CA GLY A 787 -41.67 -35.80 -27.26
C GLY A 787 -41.19 -36.74 -28.38
N TYR A 788 -41.66 -36.59 -29.61
CA TYR A 788 -41.16 -37.32 -30.77
C TYR A 788 -40.02 -36.55 -31.41
N GLY A 789 -38.88 -37.20 -31.61
CA GLY A 789 -37.69 -36.55 -32.18
C GLY A 789 -36.85 -37.52 -33.01
N LYS A 790 -35.88 -36.97 -33.70
CA LYS A 790 -34.89 -37.69 -34.50
C LYS A 790 -33.67 -36.88 -34.75
N ARG A 791 -32.59 -37.52 -35.18
CA ARG A 791 -31.43 -36.90 -35.78
C ARG A 791 -31.42 -37.11 -37.29
N THR A 792 -31.01 -36.10 -38.05
CA THR A 792 -30.84 -36.20 -39.52
C THR A 792 -29.47 -35.58 -39.84
N ALA A 793 -28.65 -36.29 -40.65
CA ALA A 793 -27.34 -35.79 -41.02
C ALA A 793 -27.45 -34.44 -41.72
N ILE A 794 -26.57 -33.49 -41.36
CA ILE A 794 -26.53 -32.15 -42.01
C ILE A 794 -26.26 -32.29 -43.50
N SER A 795 -25.49 -33.30 -43.93
CA SER A 795 -25.21 -33.60 -45.35
C SER A 795 -26.45 -33.92 -46.18
N GLU A 796 -27.59 -34.29 -45.55
CA GLU A 796 -28.86 -34.52 -46.23
C GLU A 796 -29.57 -33.20 -46.63
N TYR A 797 -29.14 -32.05 -46.06
CA TYR A 797 -29.73 -30.76 -46.35
C TYR A 797 -28.93 -30.08 -47.47
N PRO A 798 -29.57 -29.80 -48.66
CA PRO A 798 -28.90 -29.03 -49.68
C PRO A 798 -28.60 -27.63 -49.24
N VAL A 799 -27.41 -27.10 -49.56
CA VAL A 799 -27.06 -25.72 -49.30
C VAL A 799 -27.81 -24.85 -50.33
N HIS A 800 -28.60 -23.93 -49.79
CA HIS A 800 -29.39 -22.97 -50.58
C HIS A 800 -28.87 -21.54 -50.39
N LYS A 801 -29.29 -20.66 -51.31
CA LYS A 801 -29.18 -19.23 -51.04
C LYS A 801 -30.17 -18.84 -49.92
N ARG A 802 -29.77 -17.86 -49.03
CA ARG A 802 -30.67 -17.34 -48.00
C ARG A 802 -31.98 -16.82 -48.60
N GLY A 803 -33.07 -16.78 -47.81
CA GLY A 803 -34.37 -16.29 -48.19
C GLY A 803 -35.24 -17.28 -48.93
N GLY A 804 -34.79 -18.54 -49.14
CA GLY A 804 -35.59 -19.62 -49.68
C GLY A 804 -36.64 -20.12 -48.68
N GLN A 805 -37.57 -21.05 -49.13
CA GLN A 805 -38.63 -21.66 -48.29
C GLN A 805 -38.11 -22.83 -47.47
N GLY A 806 -36.87 -23.30 -47.70
CA GLY A 806 -36.31 -24.48 -47.03
C GLY A 806 -36.91 -25.78 -47.49
N VAL A 807 -36.45 -26.87 -46.92
CA VAL A 807 -36.90 -28.26 -47.19
C VAL A 807 -37.49 -28.89 -45.90
N PHE A 808 -38.40 -29.85 -46.03
CA PHE A 808 -38.95 -30.56 -44.90
C PHE A 808 -37.83 -31.25 -44.10
N THR A 809 -37.81 -31.02 -42.75
CA THR A 809 -36.93 -31.68 -41.81
C THR A 809 -37.63 -32.77 -41.05
N ILE A 810 -38.94 -32.67 -40.85
CA ILE A 810 -39.77 -33.65 -40.16
C ILE A 810 -41.18 -33.60 -40.75
N THR A 811 -41.84 -34.74 -40.91
CA THR A 811 -43.27 -34.81 -41.27
C THR A 811 -44.13 -34.65 -40.03
N MET A 812 -44.88 -33.57 -39.96
CA MET A 812 -45.79 -33.22 -38.88
C MET A 812 -47.07 -34.04 -38.96
N THR A 813 -47.63 -34.47 -37.84
CA THR A 813 -48.92 -35.10 -37.71
C THR A 813 -49.59 -34.61 -36.42
N GLU A 814 -50.95 -34.54 -36.38
CA GLU A 814 -51.71 -34.11 -35.21
C GLU A 814 -51.40 -34.95 -33.95
N LYS A 815 -51.05 -36.24 -34.12
CA LYS A 815 -50.70 -37.14 -33.01
C LYS A 815 -49.33 -36.79 -32.35
N LYS A 816 -48.44 -36.11 -33.05
CA LYS A 816 -47.05 -35.79 -32.58
C LYS A 816 -46.86 -34.34 -32.25
N GLY A 817 -47.81 -33.47 -32.50
CA GLY A 817 -47.75 -32.07 -32.20
C GLY A 817 -46.82 -31.26 -33.11
N ASN A 818 -46.65 -29.99 -32.86
CA ASN A 818 -45.79 -29.05 -33.60
C ASN A 818 -44.30 -29.22 -33.25
N LEU A 819 -43.45 -28.74 -34.12
CA LEU A 819 -42.02 -28.69 -33.87
C LEU A 819 -41.74 -27.63 -32.78
N VAL A 820 -40.95 -28.02 -31.76
CA VAL A 820 -40.63 -27.12 -30.63
C VAL A 820 -39.18 -26.67 -30.67
N ALA A 821 -38.25 -27.57 -30.98
CA ALA A 821 -36.83 -27.20 -30.93
C ALA A 821 -36.01 -27.96 -32.00
N CYS A 822 -34.92 -27.31 -32.39
CA CYS A 822 -33.86 -27.87 -33.22
C CYS A 822 -32.49 -27.59 -32.63
N ARG A 823 -31.56 -28.57 -32.74
CA ARG A 823 -30.16 -28.42 -32.29
C ARG A 823 -29.22 -29.20 -33.20
N VAL A 824 -28.08 -28.63 -33.53
CA VAL A 824 -27.00 -29.36 -34.19
C VAL A 824 -26.20 -30.12 -33.15
N VAL A 825 -26.11 -31.44 -33.31
CA VAL A 825 -25.47 -32.33 -32.34
C VAL A 825 -24.49 -33.29 -33.00
N GLY A 826 -23.43 -33.65 -32.26
CA GLY A 826 -22.54 -34.77 -32.58
C GLY A 826 -22.88 -35.96 -31.70
N PRO A 827 -22.44 -37.19 -32.05
CA PRO A 827 -22.78 -38.43 -31.29
C PRO A 827 -22.25 -38.40 -29.83
N GLN A 828 -21.21 -37.61 -29.54
CA GLN A 828 -20.62 -37.45 -28.21
C GLN A 828 -21.38 -36.42 -27.35
N HIS A 829 -22.27 -35.64 -27.90
CA HIS A 829 -23.04 -34.65 -27.14
C HIS A 829 -24.13 -35.32 -26.31
N GLU A 830 -24.48 -34.66 -25.23
CA GLU A 830 -25.66 -35.02 -24.43
C GLU A 830 -26.74 -33.94 -24.61
N ILE A 831 -27.97 -34.38 -24.69
CA ILE A 831 -29.13 -33.52 -24.86
C ILE A 831 -29.96 -33.59 -23.57
N MET A 832 -30.26 -32.43 -23.01
CA MET A 832 -31.21 -32.28 -21.94
C MET A 832 -32.53 -31.82 -22.54
N ILE A 833 -33.60 -32.59 -22.30
CA ILE A 833 -34.96 -32.30 -22.77
C ILE A 833 -35.79 -32.04 -21.52
N MET A 834 -36.61 -31.03 -21.57
CA MET A 834 -37.40 -30.55 -20.43
C MET A 834 -38.86 -30.38 -20.86
N SER A 835 -39.78 -30.78 -20.00
CA SER A 835 -41.21 -30.55 -20.21
C SER A 835 -41.69 -29.30 -19.46
N GLU A 836 -42.93 -28.85 -19.77
CA GLU A 836 -43.56 -27.71 -19.07
C GLU A 836 -43.82 -28.02 -17.59
N GLU A 837 -44.15 -29.25 -17.23
CA GLU A 837 -44.32 -29.69 -15.83
C GLU A 837 -42.98 -29.87 -15.09
N GLY A 838 -41.84 -29.54 -15.71
CA GLY A 838 -40.53 -29.56 -15.06
C GLY A 838 -39.84 -30.93 -15.06
N VAL A 839 -40.34 -31.91 -15.81
CA VAL A 839 -39.67 -33.19 -15.97
C VAL A 839 -38.46 -33.04 -16.89
N VAL A 840 -37.26 -33.42 -16.42
CA VAL A 840 -36.01 -33.31 -17.17
C VAL A 840 -35.46 -34.70 -17.47
N ILE A 841 -35.14 -34.97 -18.74
CA ILE A 841 -34.39 -36.14 -19.14
C ILE A 841 -33.04 -35.73 -19.78
N ARG A 842 -31.98 -36.53 -19.52
CA ARG A 842 -30.68 -36.40 -20.14
C ARG A 842 -30.41 -37.63 -20.98
N VAL A 843 -30.23 -37.41 -22.28
CA VAL A 843 -30.05 -38.47 -23.27
C VAL A 843 -28.79 -38.22 -24.07
N LYS A 844 -27.98 -39.25 -24.33
CA LYS A 844 -26.88 -39.11 -25.28
C LYS A 844 -27.42 -38.93 -26.68
N ALA A 845 -26.91 -37.99 -27.43
CA ALA A 845 -27.30 -37.78 -28.81
C ALA A 845 -27.13 -39.07 -29.64
N GLY A 846 -26.08 -39.85 -29.38
CA GLY A 846 -25.82 -41.12 -30.04
C GLY A 846 -26.95 -42.15 -29.91
N ASP A 847 -27.71 -42.12 -28.82
CA ASP A 847 -28.81 -43.08 -28.53
C ASP A 847 -30.13 -42.70 -29.26
N ILE A 848 -30.21 -41.50 -29.84
CA ILE A 848 -31.40 -41.06 -30.61
C ILE A 848 -31.25 -41.53 -32.05
N SER A 849 -32.35 -42.09 -32.59
CA SER A 849 -32.38 -42.65 -33.96
C SER A 849 -31.99 -41.62 -35.02
N LYS A 850 -31.05 -41.97 -35.90
CA LYS A 850 -30.69 -41.20 -37.09
C LYS A 850 -31.58 -41.62 -38.26
N LEU A 851 -32.37 -40.68 -38.77
CA LEU A 851 -33.42 -40.96 -39.78
C LEU A 851 -33.41 -39.87 -40.88
N GLY A 852 -33.88 -40.21 -42.07
CA GLY A 852 -33.94 -39.26 -43.18
C GLY A 852 -34.92 -38.10 -42.94
N ARG A 853 -34.78 -37.02 -43.75
CA ARG A 853 -35.47 -35.74 -43.53
C ARG A 853 -37.01 -35.86 -43.45
N SER A 854 -37.67 -36.61 -44.32
CA SER A 854 -39.11 -36.74 -44.45
C SER A 854 -39.74 -37.70 -43.48
N THR A 855 -39.07 -38.30 -42.54
CA THR A 855 -39.56 -39.19 -41.53
C THR A 855 -40.24 -38.50 -40.34
N GLN A 856 -41.09 -39.20 -39.64
CA GLN A 856 -41.88 -38.64 -38.50
C GLN A 856 -41.21 -38.70 -37.14
N GLY A 857 -39.97 -39.20 -37.03
CA GLY A 857 -39.24 -39.37 -35.79
C GLY A 857 -39.74 -40.50 -34.89
N VAL A 858 -39.02 -40.76 -33.82
CA VAL A 858 -39.32 -41.74 -32.77
C VAL A 858 -39.59 -41.08 -31.43
N LYS A 859 -40.20 -41.79 -30.48
CA LYS A 859 -40.44 -41.24 -29.14
C LYS A 859 -39.09 -41.13 -28.38
N VAL A 860 -38.69 -39.92 -28.02
CA VAL A 860 -37.44 -39.61 -27.31
C VAL A 860 -37.72 -39.36 -25.83
N MET A 861 -38.87 -38.75 -25.51
CA MET A 861 -39.32 -38.49 -24.15
C MET A 861 -40.75 -38.98 -23.94
N ASN A 862 -41.00 -39.72 -22.87
CA ASN A 862 -42.33 -40.08 -22.44
C ASN A 862 -42.90 -38.97 -21.55
N LEU A 863 -43.99 -38.38 -22.02
CA LEU A 863 -44.73 -37.35 -21.31
C LEU A 863 -46.02 -37.92 -20.76
N SER A 864 -46.47 -37.50 -19.61
CA SER A 864 -47.74 -37.91 -18.96
C SER A 864 -48.80 -36.83 -19.15
N GLY A 865 -50.06 -37.30 -19.40
CA GLY A 865 -51.22 -36.39 -19.50
C GLY A 865 -51.13 -35.36 -20.63
N THR A 866 -51.25 -34.10 -20.29
CA THR A 866 -51.22 -32.94 -21.19
C THR A 866 -49.83 -32.27 -21.29
N ASP A 867 -48.82 -32.84 -20.60
CA ASP A 867 -47.46 -32.29 -20.57
C ASP A 867 -46.83 -32.24 -21.97
N VAL A 868 -46.09 -31.20 -22.25
CA VAL A 868 -45.42 -30.95 -23.52
C VAL A 868 -43.93 -30.61 -23.35
N VAL A 869 -43.11 -30.93 -24.34
CA VAL A 869 -41.71 -30.50 -24.36
C VAL A 869 -41.64 -28.98 -24.48
N SER A 870 -40.95 -28.34 -23.56
CA SER A 870 -40.76 -26.87 -23.50
C SER A 870 -39.40 -26.41 -23.97
N ALA A 871 -38.31 -27.12 -23.62
CA ALA A 871 -36.97 -26.69 -23.94
C ALA A 871 -36.00 -27.85 -24.21
N VAL A 872 -34.94 -27.56 -24.99
CA VAL A 872 -33.85 -28.48 -25.29
C VAL A 872 -32.52 -27.77 -25.19
N ALA A 873 -31.64 -28.32 -24.38
CA ALA A 873 -30.27 -27.83 -24.23
C ALA A 873 -29.23 -28.87 -24.68
N ARG A 874 -28.18 -28.44 -25.34
CA ARG A 874 -27.04 -29.29 -25.72
C ARG A 874 -25.93 -29.14 -24.68
N MET A 875 -25.41 -30.23 -24.16
CA MET A 875 -24.26 -30.30 -23.29
C MET A 875 -23.05 -30.90 -24.01
N VAL A 876 -21.90 -30.29 -23.88
CA VAL A 876 -20.63 -30.86 -24.38
C VAL A 876 -20.01 -31.63 -23.22
N ALA A 877 -19.76 -32.93 -23.38
CA ALA A 877 -19.03 -33.70 -22.37
C ALA A 877 -17.59 -33.19 -22.32
N ASN A 878 -17.18 -32.58 -21.20
CA ASN A 878 -15.82 -32.08 -21.02
C ASN A 878 -14.82 -33.24 -21.13
N LYS A 879 -13.97 -33.23 -22.16
CA LYS A 879 -12.68 -33.90 -22.11
C LYS A 879 -11.84 -33.11 -21.07
N LYS A 880 -11.35 -33.81 -20.02
CA LYS A 880 -10.38 -33.29 -19.09
C LYS A 880 -9.29 -32.59 -19.89
N LYS A 881 -9.30 -31.25 -19.92
CA LYS A 881 -8.13 -30.47 -20.29
C LYS A 881 -7.15 -30.58 -19.14
N ALA A 882 -5.95 -31.07 -19.43
CA ALA A 882 -4.82 -30.88 -18.53
C ALA A 882 -4.67 -29.38 -18.24
N PRO A 883 -4.33 -28.96 -17.02
CA PRO A 883 -4.22 -27.56 -16.67
C PRO A 883 -3.16 -26.91 -17.56
N LYS A 884 -3.55 -25.89 -18.31
CA LYS A 884 -2.62 -24.96 -18.93
C LYS A 884 -2.10 -24.00 -17.85
N HIS A 885 -1.18 -24.47 -17.04
CA HIS A 885 -0.30 -23.62 -16.24
C HIS A 885 1.03 -23.50 -16.97
N ALA A 886 1.13 -22.65 -17.97
CA ALA A 886 2.40 -22.42 -18.67
C ALA A 886 2.69 -20.95 -19.01
N GLU A 887 1.83 -19.98 -18.63
CA GLU A 887 2.12 -18.57 -18.91
C GLU A 887 2.31 -17.68 -17.65
N ASN A 888 1.94 -18.18 -16.46
CA ASN A 888 2.26 -17.48 -15.20
C ASN A 888 3.44 -18.08 -14.42
N GLN A 889 4.11 -19.08 -14.96
CA GLN A 889 5.28 -19.71 -14.33
C GLN A 889 6.54 -18.84 -14.41
N GLY A 890 6.61 -17.92 -15.40
CA GLY A 890 7.71 -16.97 -15.52
C GLY A 890 7.81 -15.97 -14.38
N MET A 891 6.70 -15.65 -13.72
CA MET A 891 6.68 -14.70 -12.60
C MET A 891 6.95 -15.38 -11.25
N LEU A 892 6.56 -16.66 -11.12
CA LEU A 892 6.88 -17.50 -9.97
C LEU A 892 8.35 -17.96 -10.00
N ASP A 893 8.90 -18.20 -11.20
CA ASP A 893 10.33 -18.58 -11.38
C ASP A 893 11.27 -17.37 -11.17
N LEU A 894 10.84 -16.15 -11.45
CA LEU A 894 11.60 -14.93 -11.10
C LEU A 894 11.64 -14.67 -9.58
N MET A 895 10.57 -15.02 -8.86
CA MET A 895 10.55 -14.96 -7.40
C MET A 895 11.32 -16.10 -6.74
N ALA A 896 11.44 -17.27 -7.40
CA ALA A 896 12.24 -18.39 -6.92
C ALA A 896 13.73 -18.26 -7.29
N ALA A 897 14.09 -17.54 -8.35
CA ALA A 897 15.47 -17.28 -8.73
C ALA A 897 16.16 -16.30 -7.76
N GLY A 898 15.44 -15.30 -7.22
CA GLY A 898 15.97 -14.41 -6.19
C GLY A 898 16.22 -15.09 -4.83
N ALA A 899 15.70 -16.30 -4.61
CA ALA A 899 15.94 -17.08 -3.40
C ALA A 899 17.09 -18.10 -3.55
N ARG A 900 17.54 -18.40 -4.77
CA ARG A 900 18.64 -19.34 -5.01
C ARG A 900 20.03 -18.71 -4.95
N ASP A 901 20.14 -17.40 -5.21
CA ASP A 901 21.41 -16.66 -5.12
C ASP A 901 21.85 -16.35 -3.67
N ALA A 902 21.03 -16.67 -2.66
CA ALA A 902 21.38 -16.51 -1.25
C ALA A 902 21.89 -17.79 -0.58
N ASP A 903 21.70 -18.98 -1.18
CA ASP A 903 22.08 -20.28 -0.61
C ASP A 903 23.34 -20.90 -1.22
N GLU A 904 23.96 -20.31 -2.25
CA GLU A 904 25.17 -20.83 -2.88
C GLU A 904 26.49 -20.17 -2.40
N ALA A 905 26.46 -19.35 -1.37
CA ALA A 905 27.65 -18.66 -0.87
C ALA A 905 28.17 -19.17 0.47
N GLU A 906 27.81 -20.37 0.94
CA GLU A 906 28.47 -21.01 2.09
C GLU A 906 28.36 -22.55 2.03
N SER A 907 29.22 -23.16 1.23
CA SER A 907 29.71 -24.53 1.46
C SER A 907 31.20 -24.60 1.14
N VAL A 908 31.99 -24.10 2.07
CA VAL A 908 33.40 -24.51 2.16
C VAL A 908 33.45 -25.72 3.07
N ASP A 909 33.75 -26.84 2.46
CA ASP A 909 34.09 -28.12 3.01
C ASP A 909 35.18 -27.96 4.08
N LEU A 910 34.91 -28.23 5.33
CA LEU A 910 35.88 -28.48 6.37
C LEU A 910 35.76 -29.95 6.77
N GLY A 911 36.74 -30.69 6.32
CA GLY A 911 36.89 -32.10 6.56
C GLY A 911 36.89 -32.47 8.04
N ASP A 912 36.33 -33.65 8.29
CA ASP A 912 36.33 -34.37 9.54
C ASP A 912 37.76 -34.64 10.02
N GLU A 913 38.16 -34.08 11.14
CA GLU A 913 39.17 -34.66 12.02
C GLU A 913 38.52 -34.86 13.40
N GLU A 914 38.18 -36.08 13.69
CA GLU A 914 37.89 -36.58 15.03
C GLU A 914 39.16 -36.52 15.89
N GLU A 915 39.25 -35.60 16.84
CA GLU A 915 40.12 -35.76 17.99
C GLU A 915 39.32 -36.15 19.22
N VAL A 916 39.55 -37.39 19.62
CA VAL A 916 39.17 -38.02 20.86
C VAL A 916 39.90 -37.28 22.00
N LEU A 917 39.17 -36.58 22.83
CA LEU A 917 39.66 -36.08 24.13
C LEU A 917 39.14 -36.96 25.26
N ASP A 918 40.11 -37.58 25.91
CA ASP A 918 40.12 -38.43 27.06
C ASP A 918 39.54 -37.72 28.31
N ASP A 919 38.52 -38.31 28.89
CA ASP A 919 37.92 -38.01 30.17
C ASP A 919 38.82 -38.51 31.31
N SER A 920 39.70 -37.67 31.80
CA SER A 920 40.25 -37.84 33.16
C SER A 920 40.95 -36.56 33.57
N LEU A 921 40.31 -35.84 34.50
CA LEU A 921 40.90 -35.02 35.58
C LEU A 921 39.87 -33.96 36.06
N LEU A 922 38.92 -34.44 36.81
CA LEU A 922 38.29 -33.68 37.89
C LEU A 922 38.90 -34.19 39.18
N ASP A 923 39.65 -33.34 39.85
CA ASP A 923 39.61 -33.22 41.33
C ASP A 923 40.53 -32.08 41.80
N ASP A 924 39.96 -31.28 42.62
CA ASP A 924 40.46 -30.57 43.81
C ASP A 924 41.08 -29.15 43.69
N ASP A 925 40.37 -28.30 44.41
CA ASP A 925 40.76 -27.28 45.39
C ASP A 925 40.95 -25.80 45.00
N GLU A 926 40.08 -25.04 45.71
CA GLU A 926 40.00 -23.65 46.23
C GLU A 926 39.34 -22.59 45.39
#